data_1f26124f3375b42f71607d0ae845ff49
#
_entry.id   1f26124f3375b42f71607d0ae845ff49
#
_cell.length_a   1.000
_cell.length_b   1.000
_cell.length_c   1.000
_cell.angle_alpha   90.00
_cell.angle_beta   90.00
_cell.angle_gamma   90.00
#
_symmetry.space_group_name_H-M   'P 1'
#
loop_
_entity.id
_entity.type
_entity.pdbx_description
1 polymer ?
#
loop_
_entity_poly.entity_id
_entity_poly.type
_entity_poly.pdbx_seq_one_letter_code
_entity_poly.pdbx_strand_id
1 'polypeptide(L)'
;MKKLTPAKEQEIASAQWNRYIRARDNGHLDYVEMAKKCDAFYRGDQWDEYDAAALEAEGRPALTINTVLPTINTVLGEQSTRRADVQFKPRRGGEAEVANTLTKLYMQIADNNKLDWVEQQVFSDGLILDGRGYFDVRMDFSDHVEGEIRITAKDPLDILVDPDAKEYDPKTWNEVFETRWMTLDEIEELYGKKKSEDLRFIAENGNSFGRDSIEYEEQRFGDLDPEDDYFGSGIPEDDAYRNVKALRIVERQNKKIARVTCFVDPDTGDQREAPDAWKESKVKKFAKQYGLSVITKTKRKVRWTVTCDNVVLHDDWSPYNDFTIVPYFAYFRRGRPFGMVRNLLSPQEQLNKIASQELHIVNTTANSGWVVESGSLTGMTADDLEEHGAETGLVLEYNRGSSPPSKIQPNQIPTGLDRIAQKAAANIQTISGVNDSMLGTDSAEVSGIAIQAKQNRGAVMIQVPLDNLAKARHYLAEKVLNLIQTFYTEQRIIQVTNENDPLKPREAMVVNEMTPEGRIVNDLTLGEYDVVIASAPARDSFDEIQFAEALNLRQVGVNIPDDAIIEYSHLARKGELAKRIRTMTGVEQSPEQQEQAAQMQQIQMQQVQLELAKMQAEVQKLQSEAAINIAKVQDVSEVNPQMRMQELQGKLSMKEQELQLRRELADLTNQTRMTQSETQSATRIASTAMQTAAKQTRNPQ
;
A
#
# COMPACT_ATOMS: atom_id res chain seq x y z
N MET A 1 -9.28 -28.13 19.40
CA MET A 1 -10.42 -27.49 20.13
C MET A 1 -10.83 -28.33 21.33
N LYS A 2 -11.00 -27.73 22.51
CA LYS A 2 -11.68 -28.40 23.63
C LYS A 2 -13.15 -28.53 23.25
N LYS A 3 -13.72 -29.74 23.35
CA LYS A 3 -15.17 -29.95 23.15
C LYS A 3 -15.92 -29.07 24.13
N LEU A 4 -16.63 -28.07 23.64
CA LEU A 4 -17.53 -27.22 24.39
C LEU A 4 -18.80 -28.02 24.73
N THR A 5 -19.40 -27.74 25.87
CA THR A 5 -20.73 -28.28 26.19
C THR A 5 -21.79 -27.45 25.45
N PRO A 6 -22.94 -28.05 25.03
CA PRO A 6 -23.96 -27.29 24.28
C PRO A 6 -24.43 -26.02 25.02
N ALA A 7 -24.55 -26.06 26.35
CA ALA A 7 -24.91 -24.88 27.13
C ALA A 7 -23.88 -23.75 27.05
N LYS A 8 -22.58 -24.07 26.97
CA LYS A 8 -21.51 -23.08 26.78
C LYS A 8 -21.46 -22.54 25.37
N GLU A 9 -21.72 -23.38 24.35
CA GLU A 9 -21.83 -22.93 22.95
C GLU A 9 -22.94 -21.88 22.82
N GLN A 10 -24.12 -22.15 23.41
CA GLN A 10 -25.24 -21.23 23.40
C GLN A 10 -24.95 -19.93 24.17
N GLU A 11 -24.24 -20.01 25.30
CA GLU A 11 -23.82 -18.82 26.07
C GLU A 11 -22.88 -17.94 25.25
N ILE A 12 -21.88 -18.54 24.56
CA ILE A 12 -20.94 -17.82 23.71
C ILE A 12 -21.66 -17.18 22.52
N ALA A 13 -22.54 -17.94 21.85
CA ALA A 13 -23.28 -17.45 20.68
C ALA A 13 -24.21 -16.28 21.06
N SER A 14 -24.99 -16.42 22.17
CA SER A 14 -25.85 -15.34 22.65
C SER A 14 -25.07 -14.11 23.08
N ALA A 15 -23.93 -14.29 23.75
CA ALA A 15 -23.09 -13.17 24.16
C ALA A 15 -22.48 -12.44 22.91
N GLN A 16 -22.08 -13.18 21.88
CA GLN A 16 -21.58 -12.61 20.63
C GLN A 16 -22.68 -11.86 19.90
N TRP A 17 -23.85 -12.47 19.74
CA TRP A 17 -25.00 -11.84 19.09
C TRP A 17 -25.40 -10.51 19.77
N ASN A 18 -25.50 -10.48 21.07
CA ASN A 18 -25.83 -9.26 21.82
C ASN A 18 -24.77 -8.14 21.59
N ARG A 19 -23.50 -8.51 21.47
CA ARG A 19 -22.43 -7.55 21.18
C ARG A 19 -22.50 -7.06 19.74
N TYR A 20 -22.79 -7.96 18.82
CA TYR A 20 -22.97 -7.65 17.41
C TYR A 20 -24.15 -6.66 17.22
N ILE A 21 -25.32 -6.96 17.79
CA ILE A 21 -26.49 -6.07 17.74
C ILE A 21 -26.17 -4.70 18.34
N ARG A 22 -25.43 -4.66 19.45
CA ARG A 22 -24.98 -3.39 20.01
C ARG A 22 -24.10 -2.60 19.04
N ALA A 23 -23.16 -3.24 18.37
CA ALA A 23 -22.28 -2.57 17.40
C ALA A 23 -23.06 -2.11 16.16
N ARG A 24 -24.02 -2.92 15.71
CA ARG A 24 -24.92 -2.61 14.60
C ARG A 24 -25.79 -1.39 14.89
N ASP A 25 -26.54 -1.42 16.00
CA ASP A 25 -27.54 -0.38 16.32
C ASP A 25 -26.90 0.95 16.75
N ASN A 26 -25.66 0.93 17.26
CA ASN A 26 -24.96 2.14 17.69
C ASN A 26 -24.13 2.79 16.56
N GLY A 27 -24.73 2.98 15.40
CA GLY A 27 -24.21 3.82 14.32
C GLY A 27 -23.72 3.07 13.09
N HIS A 28 -23.79 1.73 13.04
CA HIS A 28 -23.47 1.00 11.83
C HIS A 28 -24.64 1.05 10.83
N LEU A 29 -25.88 0.95 11.28
CA LEU A 29 -27.05 1.09 10.41
C LEU A 29 -27.11 2.47 9.75
N ASP A 30 -26.96 3.54 10.53
CA ASP A 30 -26.90 4.91 9.99
C ASP A 30 -25.77 5.07 8.96
N TYR A 31 -24.65 4.38 9.19
CA TYR A 31 -23.53 4.35 8.27
C TYR A 31 -23.90 3.65 6.97
N VAL A 32 -24.50 2.45 7.03
CA VAL A 32 -24.88 1.67 5.85
C VAL A 32 -25.84 2.44 4.97
N GLU A 33 -26.87 3.07 5.56
CA GLU A 33 -27.84 3.91 4.83
C GLU A 33 -27.13 5.08 4.13
N MET A 34 -26.25 5.79 4.85
CA MET A 34 -25.52 6.90 4.28
C MET A 34 -24.52 6.47 3.19
N ALA A 35 -23.84 5.33 3.38
CA ALA A 35 -22.90 4.79 2.42
C ALA A 35 -23.59 4.37 1.13
N LYS A 36 -24.76 3.70 1.21
CA LYS A 36 -25.60 3.38 0.02
C LYS A 36 -26.00 4.64 -0.74
N LYS A 37 -26.47 5.66 -0.02
CA LYS A 37 -26.82 6.95 -0.66
C LYS A 37 -25.62 7.60 -1.34
N CYS A 38 -24.46 7.61 -0.71
CA CYS A 38 -23.23 8.17 -1.30
C CYS A 38 -22.78 7.39 -2.55
N ASP A 39 -22.86 6.06 -2.52
CA ASP A 39 -22.53 5.19 -3.64
C ASP A 39 -23.47 5.41 -4.83
N ALA A 40 -24.78 5.47 -4.58
CA ALA A 40 -25.78 5.81 -5.58
C ALA A 40 -25.48 7.16 -6.26
N PHE A 41 -25.14 8.19 -5.47
CA PHE A 41 -24.77 9.50 -6.00
C PHE A 41 -23.49 9.45 -6.86
N TYR A 42 -22.51 8.68 -6.47
CA TYR A 42 -21.29 8.50 -7.27
C TYR A 42 -21.59 7.81 -8.60
N ARG A 43 -22.44 6.78 -8.60
CA ARG A 43 -22.86 6.07 -9.82
C ARG A 43 -23.77 6.88 -10.74
N GLY A 44 -24.39 7.96 -10.21
CA GLY A 44 -25.30 8.81 -10.98
C GLY A 44 -26.76 8.57 -10.68
N ASP A 45 -27.08 7.65 -9.80
CA ASP A 45 -28.43 7.41 -9.28
C ASP A 45 -28.68 8.38 -8.11
N GLN A 46 -29.14 9.60 -8.44
CA GLN A 46 -29.12 10.76 -7.54
C GLN A 46 -30.53 11.26 -7.18
N TRP A 47 -31.56 10.59 -7.68
CA TRP A 47 -32.93 10.94 -7.39
C TRP A 47 -33.53 9.95 -6.39
N ASP A 48 -34.29 10.50 -5.43
CA ASP A 48 -35.11 9.69 -4.57
C ASP A 48 -36.29 9.14 -5.39
N GLU A 49 -36.69 7.90 -5.18
CA GLU A 49 -37.77 7.24 -5.93
C GLU A 49 -39.09 8.04 -5.86
N TYR A 50 -39.42 8.62 -4.71
CA TYR A 50 -40.60 9.44 -4.53
C TYR A 50 -40.51 10.76 -5.32
N ASP A 51 -39.35 11.42 -5.29
CA ASP A 51 -39.12 12.67 -6.04
C ASP A 51 -39.14 12.39 -7.54
N ALA A 52 -38.56 11.29 -8.01
CA ALA A 52 -38.57 10.88 -9.42
C ALA A 52 -39.97 10.55 -9.90
N ALA A 53 -40.73 9.74 -9.17
CA ALA A 53 -42.09 9.38 -9.50
C ALA A 53 -43.04 10.62 -9.50
N ALA A 54 -42.85 11.55 -8.56
CA ALA A 54 -43.61 12.79 -8.52
C ALA A 54 -43.34 13.68 -9.74
N LEU A 55 -42.09 13.78 -10.18
CA LEU A 55 -41.69 14.51 -11.38
C LEU A 55 -42.25 13.85 -12.64
N GLU A 56 -42.20 12.51 -12.73
CA GLU A 56 -42.76 11.77 -13.86
C GLU A 56 -44.29 11.96 -13.96
N ALA A 57 -44.99 11.88 -12.84
CA ALA A 57 -46.45 12.13 -12.80
C ALA A 57 -46.82 13.54 -13.26
N GLU A 58 -45.95 14.54 -13.04
CA GLU A 58 -46.13 15.91 -13.52
C GLU A 58 -45.60 16.12 -14.95
N GLY A 59 -45.09 15.08 -15.63
CA GLY A 59 -44.47 15.19 -16.94
C GLY A 59 -43.16 16.01 -16.93
N ARG A 60 -42.49 16.08 -15.82
CA ARG A 60 -41.24 16.84 -15.62
C ARG A 60 -40.03 15.92 -15.71
N PRO A 61 -38.97 16.31 -16.44
CA PRO A 61 -37.79 15.49 -16.56
C PRO A 61 -36.98 15.47 -15.25
N ALA A 62 -36.53 14.29 -14.81
CA ALA A 62 -35.57 14.12 -13.73
C ALA A 62 -34.14 14.05 -14.31
N LEU A 63 -33.47 15.19 -14.43
CA LEU A 63 -32.13 15.28 -15.00
C LEU A 63 -31.05 15.03 -13.95
N THR A 64 -30.07 14.21 -14.29
CA THR A 64 -28.88 14.01 -13.48
C THR A 64 -27.65 14.56 -14.19
N ILE A 65 -26.99 15.56 -13.58
CA ILE A 65 -25.72 16.11 -14.03
C ILE A 65 -24.64 15.67 -13.02
N ASN A 66 -24.11 14.48 -13.20
CA ASN A 66 -23.18 13.90 -12.22
C ASN A 66 -21.82 14.60 -12.24
N THR A 67 -21.62 15.58 -11.36
CA THR A 67 -20.34 16.26 -11.14
C THR A 67 -19.51 15.61 -10.02
N VAL A 68 -20.12 14.70 -9.24
CA VAL A 68 -19.44 13.96 -8.16
C VAL A 68 -18.41 13.00 -8.74
N LEU A 69 -18.78 12.27 -9.80
CA LEU A 69 -17.90 11.28 -10.44
C LEU A 69 -16.54 11.86 -10.88
N PRO A 70 -16.48 12.92 -11.74
CA PRO A 70 -15.20 13.49 -12.14
C PRO A 70 -14.42 14.09 -10.97
N THR A 71 -15.12 14.66 -9.98
CA THR A 71 -14.49 15.22 -8.78
C THR A 71 -13.75 14.14 -7.98
N ILE A 72 -14.41 13.01 -7.70
CA ILE A 72 -13.78 11.91 -6.96
C ILE A 72 -12.67 11.25 -7.78
N ASN A 73 -12.88 11.04 -9.08
CA ASN A 73 -11.86 10.46 -9.97
C ASN A 73 -10.58 11.31 -10.03
N THR A 74 -10.70 12.63 -9.93
CA THR A 74 -9.54 13.53 -9.86
C THR A 74 -8.75 13.30 -8.56
N VAL A 75 -9.42 13.09 -7.43
CA VAL A 75 -8.77 12.80 -6.16
C VAL A 75 -8.10 11.41 -6.18
N LEU A 76 -8.75 10.42 -6.81
CA LEU A 76 -8.17 9.08 -7.03
C LEU A 76 -6.93 9.15 -7.93
N GLY A 77 -6.96 9.96 -8.98
CA GLY A 77 -5.81 10.21 -9.86
C GLY A 77 -4.64 10.82 -9.10
N GLU A 78 -4.90 11.79 -8.23
CA GLU A 78 -3.87 12.42 -7.40
C GLU A 78 -3.23 11.41 -6.40
N GLN A 79 -4.02 10.50 -5.83
CA GLN A 79 -3.49 9.41 -4.99
C GLN A 79 -2.56 8.49 -5.79
N SER A 80 -2.94 8.14 -7.01
CA SER A 80 -2.14 7.29 -7.90
C SER A 80 -0.77 7.89 -8.24
N THR A 81 -0.66 9.23 -8.31
CA THR A 81 0.61 9.93 -8.56
C THR A 81 1.50 10.05 -7.33
N ARG A 82 0.93 9.94 -6.13
CA ARG A 82 1.64 10.08 -4.84
C ARG A 82 1.82 8.73 -4.15
N ARG A 83 2.62 7.86 -4.71
CA ARG A 83 2.98 6.60 -4.04
C ARG A 83 4.00 6.88 -2.94
N ALA A 84 3.87 6.15 -1.85
CA ALA A 84 4.81 6.23 -0.75
C ALA A 84 5.44 4.87 -0.50
N ASP A 85 6.76 4.81 -0.51
CA ASP A 85 7.50 3.59 -0.20
C ASP A 85 7.62 3.42 1.31
N VAL A 86 7.41 2.19 1.76
CA VAL A 86 7.58 1.81 3.16
C VAL A 86 9.00 1.33 3.37
N GLN A 87 9.70 1.91 4.35
CA GLN A 87 11.05 1.53 4.76
C GLN A 87 11.07 1.16 6.24
N PHE A 88 11.82 0.11 6.58
CA PHE A 88 12.06 -0.26 7.96
C PHE A 88 13.40 0.29 8.44
N LYS A 89 13.42 0.77 9.69
CA LYS A 89 14.64 1.26 10.34
C LYS A 89 14.84 0.54 11.66
N PRO A 90 16.08 0.16 12.02
CA PRO A 90 16.34 -0.50 13.29
C PRO A 90 16.10 0.46 14.46
N ARG A 91 15.41 -0.02 15.50
CA ARG A 91 15.14 0.73 16.73
C ARG A 91 15.96 0.22 17.90
N ARG A 92 15.79 -1.05 18.27
CA ARG A 92 16.49 -1.69 19.37
C ARG A 92 16.94 -3.10 18.99
N GLY A 93 18.22 -3.40 19.13
CA GLY A 93 18.75 -4.73 18.82
C GLY A 93 18.60 -5.15 17.35
N GLY A 94 18.18 -4.22 16.47
CA GLY A 94 18.01 -4.47 15.05
C GLY A 94 19.29 -4.13 14.27
N GLU A 95 19.60 -4.92 13.28
CA GLU A 95 20.69 -4.68 12.34
C GLU A 95 20.20 -3.93 11.10
N ALA A 96 21.03 -3.05 10.52
CA ALA A 96 20.68 -2.29 9.34
C ALA A 96 20.48 -3.18 8.10
N GLU A 97 21.22 -4.28 7.98
CA GLU A 97 21.09 -5.26 6.91
C GLU A 97 19.74 -5.98 6.97
N VAL A 98 19.31 -6.38 8.19
CA VAL A 98 18.00 -7.01 8.40
C VAL A 98 16.87 -6.03 8.11
N ALA A 99 17.02 -4.74 8.47
CA ALA A 99 16.04 -3.69 8.11
C ALA A 99 15.89 -3.53 6.60
N ASN A 100 16.98 -3.54 5.84
CA ASN A 100 16.95 -3.51 4.38
C ASN A 100 16.31 -4.78 3.80
N THR A 101 16.60 -5.94 4.38
CA THR A 101 15.99 -7.21 4.00
C THR A 101 14.48 -7.20 4.23
N LEU A 102 14.03 -6.68 5.38
CA LEU A 102 12.60 -6.49 5.69
C LEU A 102 11.92 -5.53 4.71
N THR A 103 12.60 -4.45 4.31
CA THR A 103 12.07 -3.52 3.31
C THR A 103 11.87 -4.20 1.97
N LYS A 104 12.86 -4.95 1.50
CA LYS A 104 12.77 -5.73 0.25
C LYS A 104 11.69 -6.81 0.31
N LEU A 105 11.58 -7.50 1.45
CA LEU A 105 10.54 -8.50 1.68
C LEU A 105 9.14 -7.89 1.66
N TYR A 106 8.97 -6.72 2.28
CA TYR A 106 7.70 -6.00 2.24
C TYR A 106 7.32 -5.61 0.81
N MET A 107 8.27 -5.12 0.02
CA MET A 107 8.04 -4.80 -1.39
C MET A 107 7.59 -6.03 -2.19
N GLN A 108 8.23 -7.19 -1.96
CA GLN A 108 7.82 -8.44 -2.60
C GLN A 108 6.40 -8.85 -2.19
N ILE A 109 6.05 -8.74 -0.90
CA ILE A 109 4.70 -9.03 -0.40
C ILE A 109 3.69 -8.07 -1.04
N ALA A 110 4.04 -6.79 -1.17
CA ALA A 110 3.21 -5.78 -1.83
C ALA A 110 2.97 -6.12 -3.31
N ASP A 111 4.03 -6.49 -4.04
CA ASP A 111 3.95 -6.89 -5.45
C ASP A 111 3.08 -8.16 -5.64
N ASN A 112 3.31 -9.19 -4.81
CA ASN A 112 2.55 -10.44 -4.89
C ASN A 112 1.06 -10.23 -4.65
N ASN A 113 0.70 -9.33 -3.73
CA ASN A 113 -0.68 -8.98 -3.40
C ASN A 113 -1.27 -7.87 -4.29
N LYS A 114 -0.49 -7.31 -5.23
CA LYS A 114 -0.90 -6.16 -6.05
C LYS A 114 -1.44 -5.03 -5.15
N LEU A 115 -0.67 -4.70 -4.12
CA LEU A 115 -1.08 -3.79 -3.05
C LEU A 115 -1.57 -2.44 -3.57
N ASP A 116 -1.03 -1.95 -4.68
CA ASP A 116 -1.46 -0.71 -5.32
C ASP A 116 -2.96 -0.72 -5.68
N TRP A 117 -3.45 -1.86 -6.21
CA TRP A 117 -4.87 -1.99 -6.57
C TRP A 117 -5.76 -2.11 -5.34
N VAL A 118 -5.32 -2.91 -4.37
CA VAL A 118 -6.03 -3.05 -3.09
C VAL A 118 -6.12 -1.71 -2.38
N GLU A 119 -5.04 -0.94 -2.38
CA GLU A 119 -4.99 0.38 -1.76
C GLU A 119 -5.90 1.38 -2.50
N GLN A 120 -5.90 1.37 -3.82
CA GLN A 120 -6.78 2.22 -4.62
C GLN A 120 -8.24 1.90 -4.33
N GLN A 121 -8.61 0.62 -4.20
CA GLN A 121 -9.97 0.21 -3.83
C GLN A 121 -10.32 0.72 -2.43
N VAL A 122 -9.50 0.46 -1.41
CA VAL A 122 -9.74 0.93 -0.03
C VAL A 122 -9.82 2.45 0.07
N PHE A 123 -8.99 3.17 -0.70
CA PHE A 123 -9.02 4.63 -0.75
C PHE A 123 -10.30 5.13 -1.41
N SER A 124 -10.72 4.52 -2.52
CA SER A 124 -11.98 4.81 -3.21
C SER A 124 -13.18 4.58 -2.28
N ASP A 125 -13.24 3.42 -1.63
CA ASP A 125 -14.30 3.09 -0.68
C ASP A 125 -14.37 4.12 0.45
N GLY A 126 -13.23 4.52 0.99
CA GLY A 126 -13.17 5.54 2.02
C GLY A 126 -13.62 6.93 1.57
N LEU A 127 -13.48 7.30 0.31
CA LEU A 127 -14.01 8.57 -0.22
C LEU A 127 -15.50 8.51 -0.49
N ILE A 128 -15.98 7.37 -1.02
CA ILE A 128 -17.35 7.16 -1.50
C ILE A 128 -18.26 6.65 -0.39
N LEU A 129 -17.88 5.54 0.28
CA LEU A 129 -18.70 4.84 1.27
C LEU A 129 -18.60 5.46 2.68
N ASP A 130 -18.97 6.71 2.77
CA ASP A 130 -19.03 7.53 4.01
C ASP A 130 -17.80 7.39 4.92
N GLY A 131 -16.61 7.41 4.31
CA GLY A 131 -15.35 7.59 5.02
C GLY A 131 -14.70 6.33 5.54
N ARG A 132 -15.16 5.15 5.21
CA ARG A 132 -14.62 3.88 5.69
C ARG A 132 -14.04 3.04 4.56
N GLY A 133 -12.85 2.52 4.78
CA GLY A 133 -12.20 1.51 3.96
C GLY A 133 -11.38 0.59 4.85
N TYR A 134 -11.21 -0.67 4.49
CA TYR A 134 -10.53 -1.64 5.34
C TYR A 134 -9.63 -2.56 4.52
N PHE A 135 -8.40 -2.72 5.02
CA PHE A 135 -7.53 -3.82 4.61
C PHE A 135 -7.72 -4.99 5.57
N ASP A 136 -7.63 -6.20 5.06
CA ASP A 136 -7.51 -7.42 5.87
C ASP A 136 -6.17 -8.08 5.57
N VAL A 137 -5.44 -8.42 6.61
CA VAL A 137 -4.09 -9.00 6.51
C VAL A 137 -4.05 -10.30 7.26
N ARG A 138 -3.93 -11.40 6.52
CA ARG A 138 -3.93 -12.78 7.06
C ARG A 138 -2.82 -13.62 6.45
N MET A 139 -2.47 -14.70 7.11
CA MET A 139 -1.66 -15.76 6.52
C MET A 139 -2.55 -16.69 5.71
N ASP A 140 -2.17 -16.95 4.48
CA ASP A 140 -2.80 -17.90 3.58
C ASP A 140 -1.90 -19.13 3.43
N PHE A 141 -2.45 -20.31 3.69
CA PHE A 141 -1.77 -21.60 3.61
C PHE A 141 -2.31 -22.47 2.48
N SER A 142 -3.15 -21.91 1.57
CA SER A 142 -3.82 -22.65 0.52
C SER A 142 -2.84 -23.20 -0.51
N ASP A 143 -1.93 -22.34 -0.99
CA ASP A 143 -1.00 -22.66 -2.08
C ASP A 143 0.33 -23.21 -1.56
N HIS A 144 0.79 -22.73 -0.40
CA HIS A 144 2.08 -23.08 0.18
C HIS A 144 1.95 -23.47 1.65
N VAL A 145 2.57 -24.61 2.02
CA VAL A 145 2.57 -25.12 3.40
C VAL A 145 3.21 -24.11 4.39
N GLU A 146 4.19 -23.35 3.92
CA GLU A 146 4.86 -22.32 4.72
C GLU A 146 3.99 -21.09 4.94
N GLY A 147 2.90 -20.95 4.16
CA GLY A 147 2.00 -19.81 4.17
C GLY A 147 2.58 -18.53 3.57
N GLU A 148 1.73 -17.74 2.98
CA GLU A 148 2.05 -16.41 2.46
C GLU A 148 1.17 -15.34 3.11
N ILE A 149 1.70 -14.12 3.24
CA ILE A 149 0.94 -12.99 3.75
C ILE A 149 0.03 -12.49 2.62
N ARG A 150 -1.28 -12.55 2.86
CA ARG A 150 -2.30 -12.07 1.94
C ARG A 150 -2.91 -10.78 2.45
N ILE A 151 -3.00 -9.79 1.56
CA ILE A 151 -3.58 -8.48 1.82
C ILE A 151 -4.75 -8.29 0.87
N THR A 152 -5.94 -8.07 1.41
CA THR A 152 -7.17 -7.88 0.62
C THR A 152 -7.93 -6.65 1.09
N ALA A 153 -8.71 -6.04 0.20
CA ALA A 153 -9.71 -5.06 0.59
C ALA A 153 -10.96 -5.80 1.10
N LYS A 154 -11.60 -5.24 2.11
CA LYS A 154 -12.88 -5.72 2.63
C LYS A 154 -13.96 -4.69 2.40
N ASP A 155 -15.17 -5.19 2.11
CA ASP A 155 -16.33 -4.34 1.99
C ASP A 155 -16.59 -3.63 3.33
N PRO A 156 -16.59 -2.29 3.36
CA PRO A 156 -16.83 -1.54 4.60
C PRO A 156 -18.20 -1.76 5.21
N LEU A 157 -19.18 -2.21 4.42
CA LEU A 157 -20.53 -2.51 4.88
C LEU A 157 -20.57 -3.76 5.78
N ASP A 158 -19.62 -4.68 5.55
CA ASP A 158 -19.51 -5.94 6.30
C ASP A 158 -18.65 -5.81 7.57
N ILE A 159 -17.98 -4.67 7.80
CA ILE A 159 -17.08 -4.47 8.94
C ILE A 159 -17.70 -3.55 9.98
N LEU A 160 -17.91 -4.09 11.19
CA LEU A 160 -18.40 -3.31 12.32
C LEU A 160 -17.27 -3.07 13.32
N VAL A 161 -17.01 -1.80 13.59
CA VAL A 161 -15.99 -1.37 14.56
C VAL A 161 -16.64 -1.18 15.94
N ASP A 162 -15.82 -1.30 16.98
CA ASP A 162 -16.24 -1.02 18.36
C ASP A 162 -16.95 0.36 18.46
N PRO A 163 -18.22 0.41 18.84
CA PRO A 163 -18.97 1.67 18.92
C PRO A 163 -18.41 2.65 19.97
N ASP A 164 -17.64 2.16 20.93
CA ASP A 164 -17.00 2.97 21.96
C ASP A 164 -15.62 3.51 21.52
N ALA A 165 -15.11 3.11 20.33
CA ALA A 165 -13.85 3.55 19.80
C ALA A 165 -13.89 5.05 19.41
N LYS A 166 -13.06 5.88 20.08
CA LYS A 166 -12.93 7.32 19.82
C LYS A 166 -11.68 7.68 19.07
N GLU A 167 -10.72 6.77 18.99
CA GLU A 167 -9.43 6.95 18.38
C GLU A 167 -9.34 6.21 17.04
N TYR A 168 -8.52 6.76 16.14
CA TYR A 168 -8.27 6.17 14.84
C TYR A 168 -7.47 4.86 14.96
N ASP A 169 -6.57 4.75 15.94
CA ASP A 169 -5.65 3.63 16.11
C ASP A 169 -6.41 2.34 16.49
N PRO A 170 -6.36 1.29 15.66
CA PRO A 170 -7.02 0.01 15.95
C PRO A 170 -6.47 -0.69 17.19
N LYS A 171 -5.28 -0.31 17.67
CA LYS A 171 -4.70 -0.85 18.92
C LYS A 171 -5.51 -0.50 20.14
N THR A 172 -6.25 0.62 20.12
CA THR A 172 -7.10 1.09 21.22
C THR A 172 -8.48 0.45 21.24
N TRP A 173 -8.91 -0.15 20.13
CA TRP A 173 -10.22 -0.78 20.03
C TRP A 173 -10.29 -2.08 20.84
N ASN A 174 -11.47 -2.40 21.35
CA ASN A 174 -11.69 -3.61 22.10
C ASN A 174 -12.15 -4.78 21.24
N GLU A 175 -12.95 -4.50 20.19
CA GLU A 175 -13.53 -5.52 19.33
C GLU A 175 -13.76 -5.02 17.90
N VAL A 176 -13.73 -5.94 16.94
CA VAL A 176 -14.09 -5.73 15.54
C VAL A 176 -14.90 -6.94 15.10
N PHE A 177 -15.95 -6.70 14.32
CA PHE A 177 -16.74 -7.74 13.69
C PHE A 177 -16.59 -7.68 12.17
N GLU A 178 -16.58 -8.86 11.56
CA GLU A 178 -16.73 -9.07 10.13
C GLU A 178 -17.92 -9.96 9.89
N THR A 179 -18.81 -9.57 9.02
CA THR A 179 -19.95 -10.38 8.61
C THR A 179 -19.75 -10.87 7.19
N ARG A 180 -20.21 -12.07 6.92
CA ARG A 180 -20.18 -12.65 5.58
C ARG A 180 -21.27 -13.68 5.41
N TRP A 181 -21.72 -13.81 4.19
CA TRP A 181 -22.70 -14.82 3.81
C TRP A 181 -21.98 -16.02 3.25
N MET A 182 -22.38 -17.21 3.71
CA MET A 182 -21.81 -18.48 3.24
C MET A 182 -22.91 -19.51 3.06
N THR A 183 -22.75 -20.32 2.03
CA THR A 183 -23.61 -21.48 1.79
C THR A 183 -23.27 -22.61 2.76
N LEU A 184 -24.21 -23.56 2.93
CA LEU A 184 -23.96 -24.74 3.79
C LEU A 184 -22.78 -25.58 3.30
N ASP A 185 -22.54 -25.63 1.99
CA ASP A 185 -21.44 -26.38 1.39
C ASP A 185 -20.08 -25.73 1.72
N GLU A 186 -19.97 -24.41 1.63
CA GLU A 186 -18.78 -23.67 2.04
C GLU A 186 -18.50 -23.80 3.53
N ILE A 187 -19.56 -23.84 4.35
CA ILE A 187 -19.44 -24.06 5.80
C ILE A 187 -18.95 -25.48 6.09
N GLU A 188 -19.44 -26.48 5.34
CA GLU A 188 -18.99 -27.87 5.47
C GLU A 188 -17.50 -28.00 5.13
N GLU A 189 -17.04 -27.32 4.08
CA GLU A 189 -15.65 -27.34 3.66
C GLU A 189 -14.72 -26.70 4.69
N LEU A 190 -15.09 -25.55 5.25
CA LEU A 190 -14.24 -24.78 6.18
C LEU A 190 -14.33 -25.27 7.63
N TYR A 191 -15.52 -25.63 8.13
CA TYR A 191 -15.76 -25.93 9.54
C TYR A 191 -16.12 -27.39 9.80
N GLY A 192 -16.34 -28.18 8.74
CA GLY A 192 -16.59 -29.59 8.79
C GLY A 192 -18.06 -29.97 8.86
N LYS A 193 -18.35 -31.19 8.39
CA LYS A 193 -19.70 -31.73 8.17
C LYS A 193 -20.66 -31.61 9.36
N LYS A 194 -20.15 -31.83 10.57
CA LYS A 194 -20.99 -31.78 11.78
C LYS A 194 -21.58 -30.38 12.01
N LYS A 195 -20.81 -29.33 11.79
CA LYS A 195 -21.28 -27.95 11.97
C LYS A 195 -22.26 -27.55 10.86
N SER A 196 -22.07 -28.02 9.65
CA SER A 196 -23.02 -27.82 8.55
C SER A 196 -24.35 -28.53 8.84
N GLU A 197 -24.33 -29.77 9.38
CA GLU A 197 -25.54 -30.48 9.78
C GLU A 197 -26.31 -29.76 10.91
N ASP A 198 -25.61 -29.22 11.91
CA ASP A 198 -26.22 -28.44 13.00
C ASP A 198 -26.90 -27.17 12.46
N LEU A 199 -26.35 -26.55 11.39
CA LEU A 199 -26.88 -25.35 10.76
C LEU A 199 -27.98 -25.62 9.71
N ARG A 200 -28.09 -26.83 9.17
CA ARG A 200 -29.13 -27.19 8.20
C ARG A 200 -30.53 -26.95 8.75
N PHE A 201 -30.75 -27.27 10.02
CA PHE A 201 -32.03 -27.01 10.71
C PHE A 201 -32.35 -25.51 10.72
N ILE A 202 -31.36 -24.66 10.93
CA ILE A 202 -31.53 -23.19 10.95
C ILE A 202 -31.82 -22.67 9.54
N ALA A 203 -31.13 -23.19 8.53
CA ALA A 203 -31.37 -22.82 7.13
C ALA A 203 -32.80 -23.17 6.68
N GLU A 204 -33.37 -24.27 7.19
CA GLU A 204 -34.72 -24.73 6.84
C GLU A 204 -35.82 -24.00 7.63
N ASN A 205 -35.59 -23.70 8.92
CA ASN A 205 -36.62 -23.21 9.84
C ASN A 205 -36.46 -21.71 10.21
N GLY A 206 -35.42 -21.06 9.76
CA GLY A 206 -35.11 -19.67 10.06
C GLY A 206 -34.22 -19.48 11.28
N ASN A 207 -33.68 -18.29 11.46
CA ASN A 207 -32.71 -17.94 12.51
C ASN A 207 -33.37 -17.92 13.90
N SER A 208 -32.67 -18.44 14.91
CA SER A 208 -33.12 -18.49 16.29
C SER A 208 -33.16 -17.09 16.94
N PHE A 209 -32.27 -16.18 16.54
CA PHE A 209 -32.15 -14.82 17.09
C PHE A 209 -32.94 -13.77 16.32
N GLY A 210 -33.76 -14.17 15.33
CA GLY A 210 -34.51 -13.26 14.47
C GLY A 210 -33.73 -12.80 13.23
N ARG A 211 -34.47 -12.26 12.27
CA ARG A 211 -33.87 -11.68 11.07
C ARG A 211 -33.08 -10.42 11.45
N ASP A 212 -31.90 -10.31 10.91
CA ASP A 212 -31.16 -9.07 10.95
C ASP A 212 -31.70 -8.17 9.83
N SER A 213 -32.29 -7.04 10.20
CA SER A 213 -33.00 -6.12 9.29
C SER A 213 -32.06 -5.22 8.49
N ILE A 214 -30.89 -5.72 8.05
CA ILE A 214 -30.11 -4.97 7.08
C ILE A 214 -30.64 -5.31 5.69
N GLU A 215 -31.36 -4.38 5.08
CA GLU A 215 -31.97 -4.48 3.74
C GLU A 215 -30.98 -4.89 2.63
N TYR A 216 -29.68 -4.75 2.88
CA TYR A 216 -28.61 -5.22 2.00
C TYR A 216 -28.62 -6.74 1.76
N GLU A 217 -29.21 -7.49 2.66
CA GLU A 217 -29.33 -8.95 2.58
C GLU A 217 -30.30 -9.38 1.47
N GLU A 218 -31.43 -8.70 1.39
CA GLU A 218 -32.49 -8.98 0.42
C GLU A 218 -32.02 -8.69 -1.01
N GLN A 219 -31.26 -7.63 -1.21
CA GLN A 219 -30.71 -7.29 -2.52
C GLN A 219 -29.57 -8.20 -2.99
N ARG A 220 -28.78 -8.76 -2.06
CA ARG A 220 -27.60 -9.57 -2.41
C ARG A 220 -27.97 -10.99 -2.84
N PHE A 221 -29.05 -11.55 -2.32
CA PHE A 221 -29.51 -12.90 -2.61
C PHE A 221 -30.87 -12.95 -3.30
N GLY A 222 -31.38 -11.81 -3.78
CA GLY A 222 -32.58 -11.72 -4.61
C GLY A 222 -33.79 -12.35 -3.93
N ASP A 223 -34.26 -11.78 -2.81
CA ASP A 223 -35.67 -11.91 -2.44
C ASP A 223 -36.46 -11.15 -3.51
N LEU A 224 -36.69 -11.82 -4.63
CA LEU A 224 -37.75 -11.43 -5.53
C LEU A 224 -39.02 -11.64 -4.71
N ASP A 225 -39.63 -10.50 -4.32
CA ASP A 225 -40.88 -10.48 -3.60
C ASP A 225 -41.87 -11.40 -4.38
N PRO A 226 -42.50 -12.38 -3.73
CA PRO A 226 -43.50 -13.21 -4.41
C PRO A 226 -44.68 -12.41 -4.92
N GLU A 227 -44.83 -11.14 -4.50
CA GLU A 227 -45.88 -10.21 -4.96
C GLU A 227 -45.49 -9.41 -6.20
N ASP A 228 -44.23 -9.34 -6.60
CA ASP A 228 -43.79 -8.75 -7.89
C ASP A 228 -44.02 -9.70 -9.09
N ASP A 229 -45.14 -10.39 -9.11
CA ASP A 229 -45.65 -11.22 -10.19
C ASP A 229 -46.06 -10.39 -11.45
N TYR A 230 -45.57 -9.17 -11.60
CA TYR A 230 -45.87 -8.31 -12.75
C TYR A 230 -45.07 -8.62 -14.03
N PHE A 231 -44.05 -9.45 -13.95
CA PHE A 231 -43.46 -10.09 -15.10
C PHE A 231 -43.93 -11.54 -15.25
N GLY A 232 -45.18 -11.67 -15.58
CA GLY A 232 -45.73 -12.91 -16.05
C GLY A 232 -44.99 -13.41 -17.25
N SER A 233 -44.05 -14.32 -17.03
CA SER A 233 -43.66 -15.32 -18.03
C SER A 233 -42.66 -16.32 -17.45
N GLY A 234 -43.18 -17.49 -17.07
CA GLY A 234 -42.55 -18.76 -17.39
C GLY A 234 -41.11 -18.99 -16.93
N ILE A 235 -40.70 -18.47 -15.77
CA ILE A 235 -39.50 -18.99 -15.09
C ILE A 235 -39.96 -20.27 -14.39
N PRO A 236 -39.34 -21.45 -14.73
CA PRO A 236 -39.73 -22.71 -14.13
C PRO A 236 -39.61 -22.67 -12.62
N GLU A 237 -40.59 -23.23 -11.91
CA GLU A 237 -40.57 -23.41 -10.43
C GLU A 237 -39.38 -24.25 -9.93
N ASP A 238 -38.52 -24.74 -10.83
CA ASP A 238 -37.37 -25.62 -10.58
C ASP A 238 -36.02 -24.86 -10.59
N ASP A 239 -36.05 -23.55 -10.38
CA ASP A 239 -34.80 -22.79 -10.34
C ASP A 239 -33.94 -23.18 -9.12
N ALA A 240 -32.91 -23.95 -9.41
CA ALA A 240 -31.88 -24.36 -8.45
C ALA A 240 -31.22 -23.16 -7.70
N TYR A 241 -31.34 -21.98 -8.27
CA TYR A 241 -30.83 -20.72 -7.66
C TYR A 241 -31.70 -20.18 -6.54
N ARG A 242 -33.02 -20.48 -6.48
CA ARG A 242 -33.91 -20.09 -5.39
C ARG A 242 -33.68 -20.87 -4.10
N ASN A 243 -32.96 -21.98 -4.15
CA ASN A 243 -32.75 -22.90 -3.01
C ASN A 243 -31.37 -22.78 -2.36
N VAL A 244 -30.50 -21.89 -2.83
CA VAL A 244 -29.19 -21.67 -2.18
C VAL A 244 -29.37 -20.71 -1.02
N LYS A 245 -29.80 -21.26 0.12
CA LYS A 245 -29.89 -20.49 1.36
C LYS A 245 -28.49 -20.21 1.88
N ALA A 246 -28.06 -18.95 1.82
CA ALA A 246 -26.87 -18.51 2.49
C ALA A 246 -27.17 -18.16 3.94
N LEU A 247 -26.25 -18.48 4.81
CA LEU A 247 -26.32 -18.18 6.24
C LEU A 247 -25.31 -17.10 6.59
N ARG A 248 -25.72 -16.18 7.47
CA ARG A 248 -24.87 -15.12 7.92
C ARG A 248 -23.91 -15.60 8.98
N ILE A 249 -22.63 -15.45 8.73
CA ILE A 249 -21.56 -15.74 9.67
C ILE A 249 -21.08 -14.44 10.28
N VAL A 250 -21.02 -14.40 11.60
CA VAL A 250 -20.49 -13.29 12.38
C VAL A 250 -19.13 -13.70 12.95
N GLU A 251 -18.07 -13.13 12.42
CA GLU A 251 -16.71 -13.25 12.94
C GLU A 251 -16.45 -12.10 13.90
N ARG A 252 -15.94 -12.39 15.08
CA ARG A 252 -15.57 -11.40 16.07
C ARG A 252 -14.15 -11.59 16.52
N GLN A 253 -13.36 -10.55 16.43
CA GLN A 253 -12.03 -10.45 17.02
C GLN A 253 -12.11 -9.50 18.21
N ASN A 254 -11.81 -9.98 19.42
CA ASN A 254 -11.87 -9.15 20.61
C ASN A 254 -10.63 -9.30 21.50
N LYS A 255 -10.15 -8.18 22.05
CA LYS A 255 -9.00 -8.13 22.94
C LYS A 255 -9.39 -8.55 24.35
N LYS A 256 -8.76 -9.60 24.86
CA LYS A 256 -8.92 -10.09 26.23
C LYS A 256 -7.56 -10.16 26.93
N ILE A 257 -7.57 -9.92 28.24
CA ILE A 257 -6.36 -10.06 29.06
C ILE A 257 -6.10 -11.55 29.29
N ALA A 258 -4.95 -12.02 28.82
CA ALA A 258 -4.46 -13.39 29.02
C ALA A 258 -3.17 -13.39 29.84
N ARG A 259 -2.94 -14.45 30.61
CA ARG A 259 -1.66 -14.72 31.26
C ARG A 259 -0.80 -15.49 30.28
N VAL A 260 0.34 -14.91 29.90
CA VAL A 260 1.27 -15.51 28.95
C VAL A 260 2.59 -15.80 29.65
N THR A 261 3.10 -17.00 29.44
CA THR A 261 4.41 -17.41 29.95
C THR A 261 5.47 -17.08 28.90
N CYS A 262 6.49 -16.30 29.29
CA CYS A 262 7.57 -15.92 28.42
C CYS A 262 8.88 -16.49 28.90
N PHE A 263 9.72 -16.94 27.97
CA PHE A 263 11.13 -17.18 28.18
C PHE A 263 11.88 -15.86 28.07
N VAL A 264 12.80 -15.63 28.98
CA VAL A 264 13.66 -14.45 28.98
C VAL A 264 15.09 -14.93 28.99
N ASP A 265 15.85 -14.50 28.04
CA ASP A 265 17.29 -14.74 28.01
C ASP A 265 17.96 -13.77 29.01
N PRO A 266 18.69 -14.26 30.03
CA PRO A 266 19.31 -13.41 31.01
C PRO A 266 20.48 -12.56 30.42
N ASP A 267 21.09 -12.99 29.31
CA ASP A 267 22.25 -12.33 28.71
C ASP A 267 21.84 -11.21 27.72
N THR A 268 20.85 -11.46 26.88
CA THR A 268 20.38 -10.48 25.87
C THR A 268 19.16 -9.70 26.33
N GLY A 269 18.40 -10.21 27.31
CA GLY A 269 17.14 -9.63 27.76
C GLY A 269 15.96 -9.89 26.80
N ASP A 270 16.17 -10.71 25.76
CA ASP A 270 15.14 -11.04 24.79
C ASP A 270 14.02 -11.86 25.41
N GLN A 271 12.77 -11.54 25.02
CA GLN A 271 11.58 -12.20 25.55
C GLN A 271 10.86 -12.91 24.42
N ARG A 272 10.67 -14.23 24.54
CA ARG A 272 9.84 -15.03 23.62
C ARG A 272 8.68 -15.68 24.36
N GLU A 273 7.51 -15.66 23.74
CA GLU A 273 6.32 -16.33 24.31
C GLU A 273 6.44 -17.84 24.17
N ALA A 274 6.14 -18.56 25.24
CA ALA A 274 6.02 -20.02 25.16
C ALA A 274 4.76 -20.40 24.38
N PRO A 275 4.82 -21.42 23.50
CA PRO A 275 3.64 -21.88 22.78
C PRO A 275 2.49 -22.27 23.74
N ASP A 276 1.28 -21.79 23.48
CA ASP A 276 0.10 -22.04 24.33
C ASP A 276 -0.22 -23.53 24.52
N ALA A 277 0.22 -24.38 23.57
CA ALA A 277 0.07 -25.82 23.63
C ALA A 277 1.01 -26.52 24.64
N TRP A 278 2.03 -25.81 25.17
CA TRP A 278 2.99 -26.42 26.06
C TRP A 278 2.48 -26.42 27.51
N LYS A 279 2.57 -27.60 28.15
CA LYS A 279 2.30 -27.70 29.58
C LYS A 279 3.42 -27.03 30.39
N GLU A 280 3.12 -26.47 31.54
CA GLU A 280 4.11 -25.82 32.43
C GLU A 280 5.36 -26.70 32.72
N SER A 281 5.16 -28.03 32.83
CA SER A 281 6.27 -28.97 33.03
C SER A 281 7.26 -29.00 31.84
N LYS A 282 6.75 -28.85 30.61
CA LYS A 282 7.57 -28.78 29.40
C LYS A 282 8.29 -27.45 29.31
N VAL A 283 7.60 -26.36 29.65
CA VAL A 283 8.17 -24.99 29.69
C VAL A 283 9.33 -24.93 30.69
N LYS A 284 9.14 -25.45 31.91
CA LYS A 284 10.21 -25.49 32.95
C LYS A 284 11.40 -26.35 32.55
N LYS A 285 11.19 -27.49 31.86
CA LYS A 285 12.24 -28.34 31.36
C LYS A 285 13.06 -27.63 30.27
N PHE A 286 12.37 -27.01 29.32
CA PHE A 286 13.00 -26.28 28.23
C PHE A 286 13.85 -25.11 28.76
N ALA A 287 13.26 -24.32 29.68
CA ALA A 287 13.97 -23.19 30.30
C ALA A 287 15.27 -23.64 31.02
N LYS A 288 15.24 -24.77 31.75
CA LYS A 288 16.41 -25.31 32.41
C LYS A 288 17.46 -25.80 31.41
N GLN A 289 17.05 -26.38 30.29
CA GLN A 289 17.95 -26.90 29.27
C GLN A 289 18.76 -25.80 28.58
N TYR A 290 18.11 -24.63 28.36
CA TYR A 290 18.72 -23.49 27.64
C TYR A 290 19.12 -22.33 28.55
N GLY A 291 19.09 -22.51 29.89
CA GLY A 291 19.48 -21.44 30.83
C GLY A 291 18.54 -20.22 30.87
N LEU A 292 17.32 -20.36 30.32
CA LEU A 292 16.36 -19.25 30.20
C LEU A 292 15.57 -19.05 31.49
N SER A 293 15.24 -17.81 31.81
CA SER A 293 14.32 -17.45 32.87
C SER A 293 12.87 -17.52 32.40
N VAL A 294 11.96 -17.95 33.27
CA VAL A 294 10.51 -18.03 32.96
C VAL A 294 9.77 -16.95 33.73
N ILE A 295 9.12 -16.05 33.02
CA ILE A 295 8.30 -14.98 33.61
C ILE A 295 6.87 -15.11 33.08
N THR A 296 5.89 -14.98 33.97
CA THR A 296 4.48 -14.90 33.58
C THR A 296 4.05 -13.45 33.59
N LYS A 297 3.61 -12.94 32.44
CA LYS A 297 3.07 -11.60 32.30
C LYS A 297 1.62 -11.62 31.83
N THR A 298 0.88 -10.56 32.13
CA THR A 298 -0.44 -10.33 31.55
C THR A 298 -0.28 -9.54 30.26
N LYS A 299 -0.87 -10.06 29.17
CA LYS A 299 -0.86 -9.42 27.86
C LYS A 299 -2.29 -9.39 27.30
N ARG A 300 -2.63 -8.35 26.56
CA ARG A 300 -3.85 -8.35 25.76
C ARG A 300 -3.62 -9.26 24.54
N LYS A 301 -4.41 -10.33 24.41
CA LYS A 301 -4.43 -11.23 23.25
C LYS A 301 -5.78 -11.13 22.57
N VAL A 302 -5.81 -11.38 21.29
CA VAL A 302 -7.04 -11.41 20.51
C VAL A 302 -7.68 -12.77 20.63
N ARG A 303 -8.98 -12.80 21.00
CA ARG A 303 -9.84 -13.97 20.92
C ARG A 303 -10.61 -13.91 19.63
N TRP A 304 -10.57 -14.98 18.87
CA TRP A 304 -11.25 -15.12 17.59
C TRP A 304 -12.44 -16.05 17.77
N THR A 305 -13.64 -15.53 17.60
CA THR A 305 -14.90 -16.27 17.76
C THR A 305 -15.72 -16.10 16.49
N VAL A 306 -16.13 -17.21 15.89
CA VAL A 306 -16.96 -17.24 14.68
C VAL A 306 -18.25 -17.96 15.04
N THR A 307 -19.40 -17.33 14.82
CA THR A 307 -20.71 -17.90 15.06
C THR A 307 -21.61 -17.75 13.84
N CYS A 308 -22.51 -18.70 13.71
CA CYS A 308 -23.63 -18.60 12.81
C CYS A 308 -24.87 -18.87 13.65
N ASP A 309 -25.73 -17.87 13.82
CA ASP A 309 -26.86 -17.89 14.75
C ASP A 309 -26.43 -18.44 16.12
N ASN A 310 -27.05 -19.51 16.63
CA ASN A 310 -26.78 -20.13 17.93
C ASN A 310 -25.63 -21.17 17.93
N VAL A 311 -25.00 -21.41 16.77
CA VAL A 311 -23.90 -22.37 16.60
C VAL A 311 -22.56 -21.66 16.61
N VAL A 312 -21.64 -22.12 17.46
CA VAL A 312 -20.25 -21.66 17.48
C VAL A 312 -19.44 -22.48 16.49
N LEU A 313 -18.99 -21.85 15.42
CA LEU A 313 -18.15 -22.48 14.40
C LEU A 313 -16.68 -22.56 14.85
N HIS A 314 -16.13 -21.47 15.38
CA HIS A 314 -14.78 -21.37 15.90
C HIS A 314 -14.75 -20.51 17.17
N ASP A 315 -13.98 -20.89 18.17
CA ASP A 315 -13.70 -20.07 19.36
C ASP A 315 -12.35 -20.46 19.96
N ASP A 316 -11.31 -19.71 19.65
CA ASP A 316 -9.96 -19.91 20.19
C ASP A 316 -9.16 -18.59 20.22
N TRP A 317 -7.96 -18.64 20.80
CA TRP A 317 -7.02 -17.52 20.71
C TRP A 317 -6.55 -17.34 19.28
N SER A 318 -6.57 -16.10 18.81
CA SER A 318 -6.03 -15.77 17.51
C SER A 318 -4.52 -16.04 17.47
N PRO A 319 -3.99 -16.58 16.37
CA PRO A 319 -2.55 -16.68 16.16
C PRO A 319 -1.90 -15.29 15.93
N TYR A 320 -2.72 -14.27 15.69
CA TYR A 320 -2.28 -12.91 15.45
C TYR A 320 -2.19 -12.11 16.74
N ASN A 321 -1.17 -11.24 16.84
CA ASN A 321 -0.97 -10.39 18.00
C ASN A 321 -2.00 -9.25 18.12
N ASP A 322 -2.63 -8.85 17.00
CA ASP A 322 -3.65 -7.80 16.93
C ASP A 322 -4.74 -8.18 15.91
N PHE A 323 -5.75 -7.33 15.73
CA PHE A 323 -6.81 -7.54 14.75
C PHE A 323 -6.24 -7.72 13.34
N THR A 324 -6.89 -8.52 12.49
CA THR A 324 -6.50 -8.69 11.08
C THR A 324 -6.84 -7.47 10.24
N ILE A 325 -7.84 -6.70 10.66
CA ILE A 325 -8.37 -5.54 9.97
C ILE A 325 -7.49 -4.29 10.24
N VAL A 326 -7.17 -3.57 9.18
CA VAL A 326 -6.50 -2.25 9.22
C VAL A 326 -7.44 -1.22 8.63
N PRO A 327 -7.87 -0.21 9.42
CA PRO A 327 -8.80 0.79 8.93
C PRO A 327 -8.11 1.86 8.10
N TYR A 328 -8.82 2.33 7.09
CA TYR A 328 -8.62 3.60 6.46
C TYR A 328 -9.87 4.46 6.66
N PHE A 329 -9.71 5.67 7.20
CA PHE A 329 -10.79 6.66 7.32
C PHE A 329 -10.39 7.92 6.57
N ALA A 330 -11.16 8.29 5.51
CA ALA A 330 -10.87 9.45 4.71
C ALA A 330 -10.82 10.73 5.56
N TYR A 331 -11.85 10.93 6.37
CA TYR A 331 -11.91 11.96 7.42
C TYR A 331 -12.33 11.30 8.73
N PHE A 332 -11.76 11.74 9.82
CA PHE A 332 -12.04 11.16 11.14
C PHE A 332 -12.10 12.22 12.22
N ARG A 333 -13.18 12.25 12.98
CA ARG A 333 -13.33 13.16 14.11
C ARG A 333 -14.08 12.52 15.26
N ARG A 334 -13.43 12.36 16.41
CA ARG A 334 -14.03 11.86 17.66
C ARG A 334 -14.82 10.56 17.50
N GLY A 335 -14.23 9.59 16.84
CA GLY A 335 -14.85 8.28 16.62
C GLY A 335 -15.87 8.22 15.47
N ARG A 336 -16.05 9.32 14.72
CA ARG A 336 -16.95 9.38 13.56
C ARG A 336 -16.16 9.59 12.29
N PRO A 337 -15.99 8.57 11.45
CA PRO A 337 -15.50 8.72 10.08
C PRO A 337 -16.58 9.33 9.20
N PHE A 338 -16.19 10.02 8.13
CA PHE A 338 -17.06 10.51 7.07
C PHE A 338 -16.31 10.64 5.76
N GLY A 339 -17.02 10.52 4.65
CA GLY A 339 -16.46 10.54 3.29
C GLY A 339 -16.53 11.93 2.64
N MET A 340 -15.92 12.01 1.46
CA MET A 340 -15.97 13.23 0.64
C MET A 340 -17.35 13.41 0.00
N VAL A 341 -17.93 12.34 -0.57
CA VAL A 341 -19.21 12.36 -1.28
C VAL A 341 -20.34 12.88 -0.39
N ARG A 342 -20.36 12.50 0.89
CA ARG A 342 -21.36 12.98 1.85
C ARG A 342 -21.54 14.49 1.87
N ASN A 343 -20.44 15.25 1.76
CA ASN A 343 -20.49 16.70 1.77
C ASN A 343 -20.94 17.29 0.42
N LEU A 344 -20.91 16.49 -0.64
CA LEU A 344 -21.31 16.87 -1.99
C LEU A 344 -22.78 16.56 -2.31
N LEU A 345 -23.47 15.75 -1.49
CA LEU A 345 -24.85 15.33 -1.71
C LEU A 345 -25.77 16.53 -1.92
N SER A 346 -25.83 17.44 -0.94
CA SER A 346 -26.75 18.58 -0.98
C SER A 346 -26.52 19.55 -2.14
N PRO A 347 -25.29 20.01 -2.46
CA PRO A 347 -25.08 20.86 -3.63
C PRO A 347 -25.34 20.13 -4.95
N GLN A 348 -25.12 18.82 -5.01
CA GLN A 348 -25.41 18.00 -6.19
C GLN A 348 -26.92 17.84 -6.40
N GLU A 349 -27.70 17.54 -5.36
CA GLU A 349 -29.17 17.52 -5.43
C GLU A 349 -29.73 18.87 -5.88
N GLN A 350 -29.17 19.95 -5.36
CA GLN A 350 -29.57 21.30 -5.77
C GLN A 350 -29.30 21.54 -7.25
N LEU A 351 -28.14 21.13 -7.78
CA LEU A 351 -27.78 21.27 -9.19
C LEU A 351 -28.77 20.53 -10.08
N ASN A 352 -29.10 19.29 -9.77
CA ASN A 352 -30.02 18.45 -10.54
C ASN A 352 -31.44 19.02 -10.53
N LYS A 353 -31.94 19.43 -9.36
CA LYS A 353 -33.28 20.02 -9.22
C LYS A 353 -33.42 21.31 -10.04
N ILE A 354 -32.36 22.14 -10.06
CA ILE A 354 -32.37 23.38 -10.88
C ILE A 354 -32.35 23.05 -12.36
N ALA A 355 -31.45 22.14 -12.80
CA ALA A 355 -31.36 21.75 -14.21
C ALA A 355 -32.69 21.17 -14.73
N SER A 356 -33.34 20.33 -13.94
CA SER A 356 -34.67 19.76 -14.24
C SER A 356 -35.72 20.84 -14.33
N GLN A 357 -35.67 21.84 -13.42
CA GLN A 357 -36.58 22.97 -13.44
C GLN A 357 -36.37 23.88 -14.66
N GLU A 358 -35.13 24.17 -15.04
CA GLU A 358 -34.79 24.96 -16.21
C GLU A 358 -35.33 24.31 -17.49
N LEU A 359 -35.06 22.98 -17.66
CA LEU A 359 -35.57 22.26 -18.83
C LEU A 359 -37.09 22.25 -18.87
N HIS A 360 -37.76 22.08 -17.72
CA HIS A 360 -39.22 22.13 -17.65
C HIS A 360 -39.76 23.52 -18.06
N ILE A 361 -39.15 24.61 -17.57
CA ILE A 361 -39.56 25.99 -17.94
C ILE A 361 -39.34 26.19 -19.43
N VAL A 362 -38.23 25.76 -20.02
CA VAL A 362 -37.96 25.85 -21.45
C VAL A 362 -39.02 25.09 -22.26
N ASN A 363 -39.33 23.86 -21.86
CA ASN A 363 -40.34 23.03 -22.53
C ASN A 363 -41.75 23.65 -22.46
N THR A 364 -42.15 24.12 -21.30
CA THR A 364 -43.49 24.78 -21.12
C THR A 364 -43.56 26.14 -21.79
N THR A 365 -42.44 26.85 -21.87
CA THR A 365 -42.36 28.15 -22.56
C THR A 365 -42.42 27.98 -24.08
N ALA A 366 -41.74 26.95 -24.62
CA ALA A 366 -41.76 26.66 -26.05
C ALA A 366 -43.16 26.20 -26.53
N ASN A 367 -43.89 25.48 -25.69
CA ASN A 367 -45.20 24.90 -25.98
C ASN A 367 -46.30 25.58 -25.17
N SER A 368 -46.23 26.91 -25.06
CA SER A 368 -47.30 27.69 -24.40
C SER A 368 -48.64 27.50 -25.13
N GLY A 369 -49.69 27.30 -24.36
CA GLY A 369 -51.03 27.12 -24.89
C GLY A 369 -51.60 28.35 -25.62
N TRP A 370 -52.81 28.19 -26.11
CA TRP A 370 -53.51 29.22 -26.83
C TRP A 370 -54.66 29.77 -25.97
N VAL A 371 -54.90 31.08 -26.05
CA VAL A 371 -56.08 31.72 -25.52
C VAL A 371 -57.05 31.97 -26.71
N VAL A 372 -58.19 31.29 -26.64
CA VAL A 372 -59.16 31.30 -27.71
C VAL A 372 -60.53 31.64 -27.12
N GLU A 373 -61.29 32.56 -27.73
CA GLU A 373 -62.69 32.84 -27.39
C GLU A 373 -63.53 31.63 -27.80
N SER A 374 -64.42 31.16 -26.92
CA SER A 374 -65.28 30.00 -27.20
C SER A 374 -66.08 30.19 -28.49
N GLY A 375 -65.93 29.25 -29.45
CA GLY A 375 -66.60 29.29 -30.74
C GLY A 375 -66.01 30.26 -31.75
N SER A 376 -64.83 30.85 -31.50
CA SER A 376 -64.16 31.76 -32.43
C SER A 376 -63.42 31.10 -33.56
N LEU A 377 -63.06 29.85 -33.42
CA LEU A 377 -62.29 29.09 -34.43
C LEU A 377 -63.17 28.57 -35.54
N THR A 378 -62.66 28.60 -36.79
CA THR A 378 -63.34 28.09 -37.97
C THR A 378 -62.54 26.90 -38.49
N GLY A 379 -63.18 25.71 -38.54
CA GLY A 379 -62.54 24.52 -39.10
C GLY A 379 -61.67 23.72 -38.14
N MET A 380 -61.54 24.14 -36.87
CA MET A 380 -60.78 23.45 -35.84
C MET A 380 -61.47 23.58 -34.49
N THR A 381 -61.57 22.53 -33.72
CA THR A 381 -62.11 22.54 -32.35
C THR A 381 -61.08 22.98 -31.33
N ALA A 382 -61.49 23.27 -30.09
CA ALA A 382 -60.54 23.55 -29.02
C ALA A 382 -59.67 22.31 -28.66
N ASP A 383 -60.27 21.12 -28.79
CA ASP A 383 -59.62 19.87 -28.56
C ASP A 383 -58.56 19.59 -29.65
N ASP A 384 -58.87 19.85 -30.94
CA ASP A 384 -57.91 19.78 -32.05
C ASP A 384 -56.73 20.77 -31.86
N LEU A 385 -57.03 21.95 -31.29
CA LEU A 385 -55.98 22.94 -30.99
C LEU A 385 -55.11 22.55 -29.82
N GLU A 386 -55.62 21.76 -28.85
CA GLU A 386 -54.85 21.19 -27.77
C GLU A 386 -53.88 20.13 -28.33
N GLU A 387 -54.34 19.30 -29.27
CA GLU A 387 -53.55 18.21 -29.87
C GLU A 387 -52.52 18.72 -30.88
N HIS A 388 -52.89 19.67 -31.75
CA HIS A 388 -52.08 20.12 -32.87
C HIS A 388 -51.51 21.54 -32.71
N GLY A 389 -51.85 22.23 -31.64
CA GLY A 389 -51.51 23.67 -31.43
C GLY A 389 -50.02 24.00 -31.33
N ALA A 390 -49.15 22.97 -31.22
CA ALA A 390 -47.71 23.10 -31.22
C ALA A 390 -47.06 22.82 -32.59
N GLU A 391 -47.85 22.45 -33.63
CA GLU A 391 -47.30 22.12 -34.94
C GLU A 391 -46.66 23.32 -35.63
N THR A 392 -45.53 23.07 -36.29
CA THR A 392 -44.83 24.11 -37.03
C THR A 392 -45.58 24.48 -38.30
N GLY A 393 -45.96 25.75 -38.45
CA GLY A 393 -46.70 26.23 -39.63
C GLY A 393 -48.20 26.16 -39.50
N LEU A 394 -48.72 25.91 -38.29
CA LEU A 394 -50.20 25.94 -38.04
C LEU A 394 -50.80 27.28 -38.38
N VAL A 395 -51.85 27.25 -39.19
CA VAL A 395 -52.67 28.43 -39.58
C VAL A 395 -54.02 28.34 -38.90
N LEU A 396 -54.32 29.28 -38.02
CA LEU A 396 -55.61 29.37 -37.33
C LEU A 396 -56.54 30.33 -38.05
N GLU A 397 -57.71 29.83 -38.51
CA GLU A 397 -58.78 30.63 -39.04
C GLU A 397 -59.80 30.95 -37.94
N TYR A 398 -60.23 32.23 -37.85
CA TYR A 398 -61.15 32.62 -36.82
C TYR A 398 -62.33 33.47 -37.41
N ASN A 399 -63.46 33.42 -36.75
CA ASN A 399 -64.69 34.10 -37.17
C ASN A 399 -64.56 35.62 -37.12
N ARG A 400 -65.07 36.29 -38.15
CA ARG A 400 -65.04 37.74 -38.21
C ARG A 400 -65.88 38.37 -37.09
N GLY A 401 -65.26 39.16 -36.22
CA GLY A 401 -65.92 39.82 -35.08
C GLY A 401 -65.60 39.21 -33.71
N SER A 402 -64.94 38.06 -33.65
CA SER A 402 -64.37 37.45 -32.43
C SER A 402 -62.89 37.89 -32.20
N SER A 403 -62.43 37.74 -31.00
CA SER A 403 -61.04 38.04 -30.67
C SER A 403 -60.07 37.05 -31.37
N PRO A 404 -59.01 37.56 -32.00
CA PRO A 404 -58.02 36.64 -32.63
C PRO A 404 -57.39 35.69 -31.60
N PRO A 405 -57.19 34.40 -31.94
CA PRO A 405 -56.45 33.48 -31.12
C PRO A 405 -55.07 34.05 -30.78
N SER A 406 -54.69 34.05 -29.53
CA SER A 406 -53.38 34.52 -29.07
C SER A 406 -52.64 33.44 -28.31
N LYS A 407 -51.35 33.26 -28.62
CA LYS A 407 -50.53 32.38 -27.89
C LYS A 407 -50.28 32.92 -26.48
N ILE A 408 -50.41 32.10 -25.45
CA ILE A 408 -50.09 32.50 -24.09
C ILE A 408 -48.64 32.98 -24.09
N GLN A 409 -48.46 34.24 -23.66
CA GLN A 409 -47.09 34.76 -23.60
C GLN A 409 -46.25 33.92 -22.65
N PRO A 410 -45.06 33.44 -23.09
CA PRO A 410 -44.20 32.67 -22.23
C PRO A 410 -43.81 33.48 -21.01
N ASN A 411 -43.87 32.87 -19.83
CA ASN A 411 -43.32 33.46 -18.63
C ASN A 411 -41.83 33.72 -18.82
N GLN A 412 -41.37 34.90 -18.39
CA GLN A 412 -39.95 35.19 -18.42
C GLN A 412 -39.21 34.17 -17.55
N ILE A 413 -38.18 33.51 -18.09
CA ILE A 413 -37.32 32.64 -17.34
C ILE A 413 -36.74 33.43 -16.17
N PRO A 414 -36.92 32.99 -14.91
CA PRO A 414 -36.35 33.67 -13.76
C PRO A 414 -34.79 33.70 -13.88
N THR A 415 -34.21 34.87 -14.12
CA THR A 415 -32.76 35.06 -14.26
C THR A 415 -31.96 34.63 -13.02
N GLY A 416 -32.65 34.27 -11.91
CA GLY A 416 -32.03 33.76 -10.70
C GLY A 416 -31.64 32.30 -10.76
N LEU A 417 -32.23 31.48 -11.65
CA LEU A 417 -31.94 30.03 -11.72
C LEU A 417 -30.50 29.76 -12.15
N ASP A 418 -30.04 30.38 -13.25
CA ASP A 418 -28.63 30.26 -13.71
C ASP A 418 -27.62 30.60 -12.61
N ARG A 419 -27.91 31.66 -11.85
CA ARG A 419 -27.03 32.10 -10.76
C ARG A 419 -26.99 31.08 -9.63
N ILE A 420 -28.08 30.40 -9.35
CA ILE A 420 -28.13 29.37 -8.30
C ILE A 420 -27.42 28.11 -8.80
N ALA A 421 -27.59 27.72 -10.07
CA ALA A 421 -26.90 26.60 -10.70
C ALA A 421 -25.36 26.80 -10.66
N GLN A 422 -24.90 27.98 -11.10
CA GLN A 422 -23.48 28.35 -11.05
C GLN A 422 -22.95 28.32 -9.63
N LYS A 423 -23.74 28.79 -8.64
CA LYS A 423 -23.33 28.74 -7.23
C LYS A 423 -23.28 27.31 -6.69
N ALA A 424 -24.21 26.44 -7.10
CA ALA A 424 -24.20 25.04 -6.70
C ALA A 424 -22.95 24.32 -7.26
N ALA A 425 -22.62 24.53 -8.53
CA ALA A 425 -21.40 24.00 -9.15
C ALA A 425 -20.13 24.54 -8.46
N ALA A 426 -20.05 25.85 -8.19
CA ALA A 426 -18.92 26.44 -7.46
C ALA A 426 -18.81 25.93 -6.01
N ASN A 427 -19.94 25.62 -5.37
CA ASN A 427 -19.92 25.03 -4.03
C ASN A 427 -19.32 23.61 -4.06
N ILE A 428 -19.63 22.79 -5.07
CA ILE A 428 -19.05 21.46 -5.25
C ILE A 428 -17.52 21.57 -5.36
N GLN A 429 -17.02 22.48 -6.19
CA GLN A 429 -15.57 22.71 -6.33
C GLN A 429 -14.93 23.21 -5.02
N THR A 430 -15.59 24.14 -4.33
CA THR A 430 -15.08 24.71 -3.08
C THR A 430 -15.05 23.66 -1.95
N ILE A 431 -16.07 22.82 -1.85
CA ILE A 431 -16.18 21.80 -0.80
C ILE A 431 -15.20 20.64 -1.05
N SER A 432 -15.08 20.20 -2.31
CA SER A 432 -14.15 19.12 -2.69
C SER A 432 -12.69 19.56 -2.70
N GLY A 433 -12.42 20.84 -2.95
CA GLY A 433 -11.08 21.37 -3.21
C GLY A 433 -10.57 21.10 -4.63
N VAL A 434 -11.35 20.39 -5.45
CA VAL A 434 -11.02 20.13 -6.86
C VAL A 434 -11.39 21.34 -7.69
N ASN A 435 -10.42 21.97 -8.33
CA ASN A 435 -10.58 23.15 -9.16
C ASN A 435 -10.44 22.82 -10.66
N ASP A 436 -10.81 23.79 -11.52
CA ASP A 436 -10.77 23.63 -12.98
C ASP A 436 -9.37 23.23 -13.50
N SER A 437 -8.30 23.71 -12.85
CA SER A 437 -6.94 23.37 -13.22
C SER A 437 -6.59 21.90 -12.94
N MET A 438 -7.20 21.29 -11.94
CA MET A 438 -7.03 19.85 -11.66
C MET A 438 -7.88 18.99 -12.61
N LEU A 439 -9.02 19.52 -13.07
CA LEU A 439 -9.90 18.89 -14.07
C LEU A 439 -9.39 19.07 -15.51
N GLY A 440 -8.37 19.92 -15.72
CA GLY A 440 -7.83 20.21 -17.06
C GLY A 440 -8.75 21.08 -17.92
N THR A 441 -9.69 21.82 -17.31
CA THR A 441 -10.67 22.67 -17.99
C THR A 441 -10.31 24.16 -17.98
N ASP A 442 -9.06 24.50 -17.65
CA ASP A 442 -8.58 25.88 -17.66
C ASP A 442 -8.66 26.53 -19.06
N SER A 443 -8.93 27.83 -19.10
CA SER A 443 -8.90 28.61 -20.33
C SER A 443 -7.46 28.73 -20.88
N ALA A 444 -7.32 28.77 -22.21
CA ALA A 444 -6.02 28.86 -22.90
C ALA A 444 -5.19 30.13 -22.56
N GLU A 445 -5.79 31.10 -21.89
CA GLU A 445 -5.15 32.38 -21.54
C GLU A 445 -4.37 32.33 -20.20
N VAL A 446 -4.50 31.23 -19.42
CA VAL A 446 -3.83 31.11 -18.11
C VAL A 446 -2.40 30.64 -18.32
N SER A 447 -1.42 31.34 -17.71
CA SER A 447 -0.02 30.92 -17.79
C SER A 447 0.24 29.60 -17.05
N GLY A 448 1.17 28.76 -17.58
CA GLY A 448 1.50 27.45 -17.00
C GLY A 448 1.89 27.54 -15.51
N ILE A 449 2.59 28.61 -15.09
CA ILE A 449 2.94 28.83 -13.67
C ILE A 449 1.69 29.05 -12.81
N ALA A 450 0.68 29.78 -13.32
CA ALA A 450 -0.56 30.02 -12.60
C ALA A 450 -1.41 28.75 -12.49
N ILE A 451 -1.42 27.90 -13.54
CA ILE A 451 -2.06 26.57 -13.51
C ILE A 451 -1.42 25.71 -12.44
N GLN A 452 -0.09 25.61 -12.43
CA GLN A 452 0.65 24.82 -11.45
C GLN A 452 0.41 25.33 -10.01
N ALA A 453 0.36 26.65 -9.81
CA ALA A 453 0.04 27.22 -8.50
C ALA A 453 -1.38 26.90 -8.02
N LYS A 454 -2.36 26.86 -8.93
CA LYS A 454 -3.74 26.46 -8.62
C LYS A 454 -3.86 24.97 -8.33
N GLN A 455 -3.18 24.11 -9.12
CA GLN A 455 -3.10 22.66 -8.87
C GLN A 455 -2.51 22.37 -7.50
N ASN A 456 -1.39 23.01 -7.15
CA ASN A 456 -0.75 22.86 -5.83
C ASN A 456 -1.68 23.29 -4.67
N ARG A 457 -2.48 24.35 -4.84
CA ARG A 457 -3.46 24.74 -3.83
C ARG A 457 -4.61 23.76 -3.71
N GLY A 458 -5.12 23.22 -4.82
CA GLY A 458 -6.12 22.15 -4.82
C GLY A 458 -5.59 20.91 -4.10
N ALA A 459 -4.38 20.51 -4.42
CA ALA A 459 -3.70 19.36 -3.79
C ALA A 459 -3.59 19.49 -2.26
N VAL A 460 -3.40 20.71 -1.72
CA VAL A 460 -3.39 20.97 -0.28
C VAL A 460 -4.76 20.70 0.37
N MET A 461 -5.86 20.97 -0.33
CA MET A 461 -7.21 20.74 0.23
C MET A 461 -7.54 19.25 0.36
N ILE A 462 -7.05 18.42 -0.55
CA ILE A 462 -7.23 16.97 -0.50
C ILE A 462 -6.14 16.23 0.30
N GLN A 463 -5.24 16.98 0.95
CA GLN A 463 -4.12 16.40 1.71
C GLN A 463 -4.59 15.55 2.89
N VAL A 464 -5.70 15.89 3.54
CA VAL A 464 -6.18 15.18 4.75
C VAL A 464 -6.51 13.70 4.47
N PRO A 465 -7.29 13.35 3.44
CA PRO A 465 -7.49 11.94 3.08
C PRO A 465 -6.19 11.21 2.74
N LEU A 466 -5.26 11.89 2.05
CA LEU A 466 -3.95 11.33 1.69
C LEU A 466 -3.05 11.09 2.92
N ASP A 467 -3.03 12.01 3.88
CA ASP A 467 -2.30 11.83 5.14
C ASP A 467 -2.90 10.68 5.98
N ASN A 468 -4.22 10.52 5.95
CA ASN A 468 -4.87 9.40 6.61
C ASN A 468 -4.58 8.07 5.89
N LEU A 469 -4.40 8.08 4.56
CA LEU A 469 -3.92 6.91 3.83
C LEU A 469 -2.49 6.54 4.23
N ALA A 470 -1.61 7.53 4.40
CA ALA A 470 -0.27 7.29 4.92
C ALA A 470 -0.29 6.66 6.31
N LYS A 471 -1.22 7.07 7.21
CA LYS A 471 -1.42 6.38 8.50
C LYS A 471 -1.87 4.94 8.33
N ALA A 472 -2.81 4.67 7.42
CA ALA A 472 -3.26 3.31 7.15
C ALA A 472 -2.11 2.44 6.62
N ARG A 473 -1.26 2.96 5.72
CA ARG A 473 -0.03 2.31 5.24
C ARG A 473 0.93 1.98 6.40
N HIS A 474 1.07 2.91 7.34
CA HIS A 474 1.92 2.68 8.52
C HIS A 474 1.40 1.50 9.36
N TYR A 475 0.10 1.46 9.67
CA TYR A 475 -0.51 0.36 10.40
C TYR A 475 -0.44 -0.96 9.63
N LEU A 476 -0.62 -0.91 8.30
CA LEU A 476 -0.48 -2.06 7.41
C LEU A 476 0.94 -2.64 7.47
N ALA A 477 1.94 -1.80 7.28
CA ALA A 477 3.34 -2.21 7.32
C ALA A 477 3.77 -2.75 8.69
N GLU A 478 3.32 -2.12 9.77
CA GLU A 478 3.56 -2.62 11.13
C GLU A 478 2.91 -4.00 11.35
N LYS A 479 1.74 -4.22 10.79
CA LYS A 479 1.06 -5.51 10.85
C LYS A 479 1.80 -6.58 10.03
N VAL A 480 2.19 -6.25 8.81
CA VAL A 480 2.99 -7.15 7.96
C VAL A 480 4.31 -7.51 8.64
N LEU A 481 5.01 -6.54 9.24
CA LEU A 481 6.21 -6.79 10.03
C LEU A 481 5.96 -7.79 11.17
N ASN A 482 4.88 -7.59 11.94
CA ASN A 482 4.50 -8.51 13.01
C ASN A 482 4.22 -9.94 12.49
N LEU A 483 3.60 -10.08 11.32
CA LEU A 483 3.36 -11.38 10.70
C LEU A 483 4.66 -12.02 10.23
N ILE A 484 5.56 -11.28 9.59
CA ILE A 484 6.88 -11.75 9.19
C ILE A 484 7.63 -12.29 10.42
N GLN A 485 7.70 -11.51 11.51
CA GLN A 485 8.39 -11.91 12.73
C GLN A 485 7.75 -13.12 13.43
N THR A 486 6.45 -13.33 13.27
CA THR A 486 5.71 -14.41 13.94
C THR A 486 5.74 -15.71 13.13
N PHE A 487 5.60 -15.64 11.81
CA PHE A 487 5.37 -16.79 10.95
C PHE A 487 6.56 -17.15 10.05
N TYR A 488 7.43 -16.20 9.70
CA TYR A 488 8.60 -16.45 8.86
C TYR A 488 9.80 -16.87 9.73
N THR A 489 9.69 -18.04 10.37
CA THR A 489 10.71 -18.56 11.29
C THR A 489 11.66 -19.55 10.64
N GLU A 490 11.30 -20.12 9.49
CA GLU A 490 12.08 -21.10 8.75
C GLU A 490 12.96 -20.44 7.69
N GLN A 491 13.98 -21.15 7.22
CA GLN A 491 14.81 -20.69 6.12
C GLN A 491 13.98 -20.58 4.85
N ARG A 492 13.95 -19.39 4.25
CA ARG A 492 13.22 -19.12 2.99
C ARG A 492 14.13 -18.48 1.95
N ILE A 493 13.87 -18.81 0.69
CA ILE A 493 14.48 -18.14 -0.45
C ILE A 493 13.48 -17.12 -0.97
N ILE A 494 13.84 -15.85 -0.90
CA ILE A 494 13.02 -14.73 -1.32
C ILE A 494 13.58 -14.24 -2.67
N GLN A 495 12.71 -14.06 -3.66
CA GLN A 495 13.10 -13.49 -4.95
C GLN A 495 12.76 -12.01 -4.96
N VAL A 496 13.75 -11.16 -4.85
CA VAL A 496 13.58 -9.71 -4.80
C VAL A 496 13.66 -9.12 -6.21
N THR A 497 12.67 -8.31 -6.57
CA THR A 497 12.70 -7.55 -7.83
C THR A 497 13.76 -6.43 -7.71
N ASN A 498 14.60 -6.28 -8.72
CA ASN A 498 15.64 -5.26 -8.70
C ASN A 498 14.98 -3.88 -8.88
N GLU A 499 15.14 -2.99 -7.91
CA GLU A 499 14.52 -1.65 -7.93
C GLU A 499 14.96 -0.78 -9.10
N ASN A 500 16.22 -0.96 -9.55
CA ASN A 500 16.80 -0.12 -10.58
C ASN A 500 16.51 -0.61 -12.00
N ASP A 501 16.10 -1.87 -12.16
CA ASP A 501 15.80 -2.44 -13.46
C ASP A 501 14.80 -3.61 -13.32
N PRO A 502 13.48 -3.35 -13.48
CA PRO A 502 12.44 -4.38 -13.37
C PRO A 502 12.56 -5.51 -14.39
N LEU A 503 13.32 -5.31 -15.49
CA LEU A 503 13.52 -6.31 -16.53
C LEU A 503 14.66 -7.28 -16.21
N LYS A 504 15.45 -7.02 -15.17
CA LYS A 504 16.46 -7.97 -14.71
C LYS A 504 15.86 -9.15 -13.99
N PRO A 505 16.49 -10.33 -14.06
CA PRO A 505 16.07 -11.47 -13.26
C PRO A 505 16.08 -11.10 -11.78
N ARG A 506 15.07 -11.61 -11.06
CA ARG A 506 14.93 -11.40 -9.62
C ARG A 506 16.16 -11.95 -8.89
N GLU A 507 16.66 -11.22 -7.92
CA GLU A 507 17.75 -11.68 -7.08
C GLU A 507 17.20 -12.60 -5.99
N ALA A 508 17.78 -13.80 -5.85
CA ALA A 508 17.43 -14.72 -4.79
C ALA A 508 18.18 -14.33 -3.51
N MET A 509 17.46 -14.05 -2.43
CA MET A 509 18.01 -13.79 -1.11
C MET A 509 17.54 -14.89 -0.15
N VAL A 510 18.48 -15.42 0.64
CA VAL A 510 18.16 -16.40 1.68
C VAL A 510 18.00 -15.67 3.00
N VAL A 511 16.89 -15.90 3.69
CA VAL A 511 16.61 -15.38 5.02
C VAL A 511 16.56 -16.52 6.03
N ASN A 512 16.86 -16.22 7.29
CA ASN A 512 16.96 -17.20 8.38
C ASN A 512 17.90 -18.38 8.08
N GLU A 513 19.02 -18.12 7.40
CA GLU A 513 19.99 -19.15 7.06
C GLU A 513 20.77 -19.58 8.30
N MET A 514 20.74 -20.86 8.60
CA MET A 514 21.49 -21.45 9.71
C MET A 514 22.92 -21.75 9.26
N THR A 515 23.88 -21.00 9.76
CA THR A 515 25.32 -21.30 9.50
C THR A 515 25.76 -22.59 10.21
N PRO A 516 26.81 -23.26 9.71
CA PRO A 516 27.36 -24.47 10.37
C PRO A 516 27.78 -24.24 11.83
N GLU A 517 28.01 -22.99 12.21
CA GLU A 517 28.36 -22.57 13.57
C GLU A 517 27.15 -22.40 14.51
N GLY A 518 25.91 -22.61 14.00
CA GLY A 518 24.68 -22.48 14.76
C GLY A 518 24.17 -21.03 14.92
N ARG A 519 24.72 -20.07 14.18
CA ARG A 519 24.18 -18.70 14.09
C ARG A 519 23.20 -18.61 12.95
N ILE A 520 22.14 -17.84 13.15
CA ILE A 520 21.16 -17.54 12.11
C ILE A 520 21.59 -16.21 11.47
N VAL A 521 21.83 -16.22 10.16
CA VAL A 521 22.12 -15.02 9.37
C VAL A 521 20.80 -14.48 8.82
N ASN A 522 20.63 -13.17 8.83
CA ASN A 522 19.38 -12.50 8.46
C ASN A 522 18.18 -13.00 9.28
N ASP A 523 18.33 -13.07 10.59
CA ASP A 523 17.25 -13.48 11.49
C ASP A 523 16.16 -12.40 11.53
N LEU A 524 15.04 -12.66 10.86
CA LEU A 524 13.89 -11.75 10.79
C LEU A 524 13.09 -11.73 12.10
N THR A 525 13.28 -12.69 12.98
CA THR A 525 12.48 -12.86 14.21
C THR A 525 12.97 -11.98 15.37
N LEU A 526 14.20 -11.47 15.27
CA LEU A 526 14.85 -10.66 16.32
C LEU A 526 14.86 -9.18 15.96
N GLY A 527 14.90 -8.35 17.01
CA GLY A 527 15.00 -6.90 16.89
C GLY A 527 13.67 -6.16 16.82
N GLU A 528 13.71 -4.89 17.22
CA GLU A 528 12.60 -3.95 17.07
C GLU A 528 12.88 -3.02 15.89
N TYR A 529 11.94 -2.90 14.97
CA TYR A 529 12.04 -2.05 13.78
C TYR A 529 10.92 -1.03 13.75
N ASP A 530 11.26 0.19 13.39
CA ASP A 530 10.29 1.27 13.14
C ASP A 530 9.93 1.33 11.66
N VAL A 531 8.66 1.55 11.38
CA VAL A 531 8.14 1.77 10.03
C VAL A 531 8.28 3.25 9.70
N VAL A 532 8.97 3.57 8.63
CA VAL A 532 9.07 4.92 8.08
C VAL A 532 8.45 4.95 6.70
N ILE A 533 7.46 5.82 6.52
CA ILE A 533 6.87 6.04 5.22
C ILE A 533 7.65 7.19 4.58
N ALA A 534 8.37 6.89 3.51
CA ALA A 534 9.00 7.89 2.68
C ALA A 534 8.00 8.30 1.60
N SER A 535 7.52 9.55 1.64
CA SER A 535 6.75 10.11 0.54
C SER A 535 7.70 10.34 -0.64
N ALA A 536 7.78 9.37 -1.53
CA ALA A 536 8.36 9.56 -2.84
C ALA A 536 7.22 9.83 -3.83
N PRO A 537 7.33 10.81 -4.73
CA PRO A 537 6.42 10.89 -5.87
C PRO A 537 6.47 9.60 -6.66
N ALA A 538 5.40 9.23 -7.35
CA ALA A 538 5.39 8.04 -8.21
C ALA A 538 6.62 8.07 -9.12
N ARG A 539 7.28 6.92 -9.31
CA ARG A 539 8.56 6.83 -10.04
C ARG A 539 8.55 7.60 -11.36
N ASP A 540 7.48 7.44 -12.12
CA ASP A 540 7.37 8.09 -13.44
C ASP A 540 7.28 9.62 -13.33
N SER A 541 6.48 10.16 -12.41
CA SER A 541 6.39 11.61 -12.21
C SER A 541 7.63 12.18 -11.50
N PHE A 542 8.28 11.41 -10.64
CA PHE A 542 9.53 11.81 -10.00
C PHE A 542 10.68 11.88 -10.99
N ASP A 543 10.81 10.86 -11.84
CA ASP A 543 11.82 10.82 -12.91
C ASP A 543 11.60 11.99 -13.88
N GLU A 544 10.34 12.31 -14.27
CA GLU A 544 10.02 13.48 -15.11
C GLU A 544 10.39 14.81 -14.46
N ILE A 545 10.03 14.99 -13.19
CA ILE A 545 10.34 16.21 -12.44
C ILE A 545 11.87 16.34 -12.27
N GLN A 546 12.56 15.28 -11.90
CA GLN A 546 14.01 15.26 -11.74
C GLN A 546 14.73 15.49 -13.08
N PHE A 547 14.23 14.91 -14.16
CA PHE A 547 14.76 15.13 -15.52
C PHE A 547 14.58 16.59 -15.94
N ALA A 548 13.38 17.16 -15.74
CA ALA A 548 13.11 18.55 -16.06
C ALA A 548 13.94 19.52 -15.20
N GLU A 549 14.09 19.24 -13.91
CA GLU A 549 14.88 20.04 -12.99
C GLU A 549 16.38 19.93 -13.30
N ALA A 550 16.88 18.74 -13.63
CA ALA A 550 18.26 18.52 -14.06
C ALA A 550 18.58 19.28 -15.36
N LEU A 551 17.65 19.30 -16.32
CA LEU A 551 17.78 20.09 -17.54
C LEU A 551 17.78 21.60 -17.27
N ASN A 552 16.89 22.08 -16.40
CA ASN A 552 16.81 23.49 -15.99
C ASN A 552 18.10 23.93 -15.28
N LEU A 553 18.59 23.13 -14.35
CA LEU A 553 19.84 23.40 -13.64
C LEU A 553 21.05 23.42 -14.59
N ARG A 554 21.05 22.54 -15.58
CA ARG A 554 22.08 22.54 -16.63
C ARG A 554 22.01 23.78 -17.52
N GLN A 555 20.81 24.29 -17.84
CA GLN A 555 20.64 25.56 -18.57
C GLN A 555 21.11 26.77 -17.78
N VAL A 556 20.96 26.75 -16.45
CA VAL A 556 21.44 27.79 -15.54
C VAL A 556 22.97 27.70 -15.31
N GLY A 557 23.64 26.66 -15.85
CA GLY A 557 25.10 26.53 -15.79
C GLY A 557 25.63 25.61 -14.69
N VAL A 558 24.75 24.86 -14.00
CA VAL A 558 25.18 23.81 -13.09
C VAL A 558 25.65 22.59 -13.90
N ASN A 559 26.86 22.13 -13.64
CA ASN A 559 27.44 21.00 -14.39
C ASN A 559 26.92 19.67 -13.82
N ILE A 560 25.75 19.23 -14.31
CA ILE A 560 25.18 17.93 -13.96
C ILE A 560 25.75 16.89 -14.94
N PRO A 561 26.31 15.76 -14.46
CA PRO A 561 26.84 14.70 -15.30
C PRO A 561 25.74 14.08 -16.20
N ASP A 562 26.12 13.70 -17.42
CA ASP A 562 25.17 13.14 -18.42
C ASP A 562 24.57 11.80 -17.97
N ASP A 563 25.29 11.00 -17.16
CA ASP A 563 24.81 9.76 -16.59
C ASP A 563 23.65 9.97 -15.61
N ALA A 564 23.72 11.02 -14.77
CA ALA A 564 22.65 11.39 -13.85
C ALA A 564 21.38 11.85 -14.61
N ILE A 565 21.53 12.60 -15.71
CA ILE A 565 20.37 13.03 -16.52
C ILE A 565 19.71 11.83 -17.21
N ILE A 566 20.49 10.85 -17.69
CA ILE A 566 19.96 9.66 -18.33
C ILE A 566 19.28 8.73 -17.31
N GLU A 567 19.75 8.70 -16.09
CA GLU A 567 19.16 7.89 -15.00
C GLU A 567 17.71 8.31 -14.71
N TYR A 568 17.37 9.60 -14.86
CA TYR A 568 16.02 10.15 -14.72
C TYR A 568 15.23 10.23 -16.04
N SER A 569 15.80 9.81 -17.17
CA SER A 569 15.10 9.83 -18.45
C SER A 569 14.15 8.62 -18.61
N HIS A 570 13.15 8.75 -19.50
CA HIS A 570 12.26 7.63 -19.87
C HIS A 570 12.84 6.69 -20.92
N LEU A 571 14.15 6.72 -21.15
CA LEU A 571 14.78 5.86 -22.14
C LEU A 571 14.77 4.40 -21.72
N ALA A 572 14.39 3.52 -22.64
CA ALA A 572 14.50 2.10 -22.43
C ALA A 572 15.97 1.72 -22.14
N ARG A 573 16.21 0.90 -21.09
CA ARG A 573 17.57 0.50 -20.64
C ARG A 573 18.43 1.66 -20.14
N LYS A 574 17.81 2.67 -19.49
CA LYS A 574 18.50 3.82 -18.90
C LYS A 574 19.71 3.45 -18.04
N GLY A 575 19.63 2.36 -17.27
CA GLY A 575 20.74 1.89 -16.44
C GLY A 575 21.97 1.38 -17.23
N GLU A 576 21.77 0.74 -18.38
CA GLU A 576 22.88 0.33 -19.26
C GLU A 576 23.53 1.53 -19.95
N LEU A 577 22.72 2.50 -20.36
CA LEU A 577 23.20 3.73 -20.96
C LEU A 577 24.00 4.57 -19.98
N ALA A 578 23.51 4.73 -18.75
CA ALA A 578 24.23 5.43 -17.68
C ALA A 578 25.57 4.74 -17.35
N LYS A 579 25.59 3.40 -17.25
CA LYS A 579 26.83 2.64 -17.08
C LYS A 579 27.82 2.84 -18.23
N ARG A 580 27.36 2.81 -19.48
CA ARG A 580 28.22 3.06 -20.64
C ARG A 580 28.84 4.46 -20.59
N ILE A 581 28.08 5.46 -20.17
CA ILE A 581 28.57 6.82 -20.02
C ILE A 581 29.57 6.92 -18.89
N ARG A 582 29.34 6.30 -17.73
CA ARG A 582 30.29 6.24 -16.61
C ARG A 582 31.59 5.55 -17.01
N THR A 583 31.50 4.52 -17.87
CA THR A 583 32.68 3.85 -18.41
C THR A 583 33.41 4.75 -19.41
N MET A 584 32.68 5.49 -20.25
CA MET A 584 33.29 6.44 -21.25
C MET A 584 33.91 7.67 -20.57
N THR A 585 33.30 8.15 -19.46
CA THR A 585 33.83 9.28 -18.69
C THR A 585 34.94 8.85 -17.71
N GLY A 586 35.24 7.55 -17.60
CA GLY A 586 36.32 7.02 -16.76
C GLY A 586 36.00 6.98 -15.26
N VAL A 587 34.75 7.15 -14.89
CA VAL A 587 34.26 7.06 -13.50
C VAL A 587 34.12 5.61 -13.06
N GLU A 588 33.68 4.71 -13.95
CA GLU A 588 33.67 3.26 -13.75
C GLU A 588 34.64 2.59 -14.74
N GLN A 589 35.47 1.67 -14.24
CA GLN A 589 36.35 0.88 -15.09
C GLN A 589 35.52 -0.19 -15.82
N SER A 590 35.82 -0.39 -17.11
CA SER A 590 35.16 -1.47 -17.84
C SER A 590 35.50 -2.84 -17.25
N PRO A 591 34.63 -3.86 -17.40
CA PRO A 591 34.93 -5.21 -16.94
C PRO A 591 36.27 -5.74 -17.46
N GLU A 592 36.66 -5.40 -18.70
CA GLU A 592 37.96 -5.75 -19.30
C GLU A 592 39.13 -5.03 -18.59
N GLN A 593 38.93 -3.79 -18.13
CA GLN A 593 39.96 -3.07 -17.37
C GLN A 593 40.08 -3.59 -15.94
N GLN A 594 38.96 -4.03 -15.32
CA GLN A 594 38.97 -4.69 -14.01
C GLN A 594 39.66 -6.05 -14.09
N GLU A 595 39.41 -6.85 -15.11
CA GLU A 595 40.10 -8.12 -15.34
C GLU A 595 41.61 -7.91 -15.63
N GLN A 596 41.97 -6.92 -16.43
CA GLN A 596 43.38 -6.56 -16.67
C GLN A 596 44.06 -6.07 -15.38
N ALA A 597 43.38 -5.27 -14.57
CA ALA A 597 43.92 -4.82 -13.28
C ALA A 597 44.06 -5.98 -12.30
N ALA A 598 43.11 -6.90 -12.25
CA ALA A 598 43.16 -8.10 -11.44
C ALA A 598 44.25 -9.07 -11.91
N GLN A 599 44.44 -9.24 -13.24
CA GLN A 599 45.53 -10.02 -13.79
C GLN A 599 46.89 -9.38 -13.51
N MET A 600 47.04 -8.06 -13.63
CA MET A 600 48.26 -7.37 -13.24
C MET A 600 48.59 -7.51 -11.75
N GLN A 601 47.61 -7.42 -10.88
CA GLN A 601 47.79 -7.69 -9.43
C GLN A 601 48.24 -9.14 -9.17
N GLN A 602 47.62 -10.12 -9.84
CA GLN A 602 48.04 -11.51 -9.73
C GLN A 602 49.47 -11.73 -10.22
N ILE A 603 49.87 -11.14 -11.34
CA ILE A 603 51.25 -11.20 -11.88
C ILE A 603 52.22 -10.55 -10.90
N GLN A 604 51.87 -9.40 -10.30
CA GLN A 604 52.72 -8.76 -9.28
C GLN A 604 52.86 -9.62 -8.03
N MET A 605 51.77 -10.23 -7.55
CA MET A 605 51.84 -11.16 -6.40
C MET A 605 52.68 -12.40 -6.71
N GLN A 606 52.56 -12.98 -7.91
CA GLN A 606 53.44 -14.07 -8.34
C GLN A 606 54.90 -13.67 -8.42
N GLN A 607 55.19 -12.47 -8.93
CA GLN A 607 56.58 -11.94 -8.98
C GLN A 607 57.17 -11.81 -7.55
N VAL A 608 56.40 -11.24 -6.63
CA VAL A 608 56.80 -11.11 -5.21
C VAL A 608 57.02 -12.50 -4.55
N GLN A 609 56.12 -13.45 -4.83
CA GLN A 609 56.29 -14.83 -4.33
C GLN A 609 57.53 -15.53 -4.91
N LEU A 610 57.84 -15.29 -6.19
CA LEU A 610 58.99 -15.85 -6.88
C LEU A 610 60.29 -15.24 -6.34
N GLU A 611 60.30 -13.94 -6.03
CA GLU A 611 61.43 -13.28 -5.37
C GLU A 611 61.67 -13.77 -3.97
N LEU A 612 60.57 -14.00 -3.21
CA LEU A 612 60.63 -14.58 -1.87
C LEU A 612 61.15 -16.01 -1.88
N ALA A 613 60.73 -16.84 -2.84
CA ALA A 613 61.24 -18.19 -3.07
C ALA A 613 62.70 -18.22 -3.46
N LYS A 614 63.15 -17.29 -4.33
CA LYS A 614 64.57 -17.12 -4.66
C LYS A 614 65.42 -16.74 -3.45
N MET A 615 64.94 -15.78 -2.64
CA MET A 615 65.65 -15.41 -1.41
C MET A 615 65.71 -16.58 -0.37
N GLN A 616 64.64 -17.36 -0.24
CA GLN A 616 64.64 -18.54 0.61
C GLN A 616 65.60 -19.61 0.14
N ALA A 617 65.69 -19.85 -1.20
CA ALA A 617 66.66 -20.78 -1.78
C ALA A 617 68.07 -20.29 -1.58
N GLU A 618 68.34 -18.98 -1.65
CA GLU A 618 69.67 -18.38 -1.44
C GLU A 618 70.12 -18.49 0.02
N VAL A 619 69.18 -18.31 0.98
CA VAL A 619 69.40 -18.54 2.45
C VAL A 619 69.72 -20.02 2.71
N GLN A 620 68.96 -20.94 2.08
CA GLN A 620 69.18 -22.35 2.19
C GLN A 620 70.54 -22.80 1.62
N LYS A 621 70.97 -22.20 0.49
CA LYS A 621 72.24 -22.41 -0.12
C LYS A 621 73.39 -21.90 0.78
N LEU A 622 73.24 -20.73 1.38
CA LEU A 622 74.23 -20.18 2.30
C LEU A 622 74.31 -21.01 3.62
N GLN A 623 73.19 -21.54 4.12
CA GLN A 623 73.18 -22.47 5.27
C GLN A 623 73.88 -23.78 4.95
N SER A 624 73.64 -24.31 3.73
CA SER A 624 74.35 -25.54 3.29
C SER A 624 75.86 -25.32 3.07
N GLU A 625 76.28 -24.19 2.52
CA GLU A 625 77.65 -23.78 2.39
C GLU A 625 78.34 -23.56 3.74
N ALA A 626 77.61 -22.98 4.69
CA ALA A 626 78.08 -22.83 6.06
C ALA A 626 78.27 -24.19 6.74
N ALA A 627 77.31 -25.12 6.54
CA ALA A 627 77.43 -26.52 7.10
C ALA A 627 78.56 -27.27 6.46
N ILE A 628 78.81 -27.15 5.17
CA ILE A 628 79.93 -27.76 4.45
C ILE A 628 81.26 -27.15 4.93
N ASN A 629 81.31 -25.84 5.18
CA ASN A 629 82.50 -25.18 5.70
C ASN A 629 82.75 -25.52 7.15
N ILE A 630 81.74 -25.77 7.97
CA ILE A 630 81.89 -26.29 9.34
C ILE A 630 82.42 -27.73 9.31
N ALA A 631 81.91 -28.60 8.42
CA ALA A 631 82.41 -29.96 8.22
C ALA A 631 83.88 -30.03 7.76
N LYS A 632 84.28 -29.09 6.88
CA LYS A 632 85.66 -28.95 6.40
C LYS A 632 86.62 -28.45 7.50
N VAL A 633 86.16 -27.74 8.51
CA VAL A 633 86.94 -27.23 9.64
C VAL A 633 87.18 -28.34 10.67
N GLN A 634 86.36 -29.39 10.70
CA GLN A 634 86.60 -30.58 11.58
C GLN A 634 87.71 -31.48 11.08
N ASP A 635 88.11 -31.39 9.82
CA ASP A 635 89.12 -32.25 9.23
C ASP A 635 90.57 -31.68 9.23
N VAL A 636 90.76 -30.41 9.65
CA VAL A 636 92.11 -29.79 9.71
C VAL A 636 92.34 -29.27 11.12
N SER A 637 93.03 -30.08 11.93
CA SER A 637 93.62 -29.70 13.22
C SER A 637 94.65 -28.60 13.01
N GLU A 638 94.46 -27.50 13.75
CA GLU A 638 95.37 -26.39 14.00
C GLU A 638 94.90 -25.04 13.34
N VAL A 639 93.89 -24.40 13.91
CA VAL A 639 93.79 -22.96 14.13
C VAL A 639 92.41 -22.71 14.77
N ASN A 640 92.36 -21.97 15.85
CA ASN A 640 91.34 -21.63 16.80
C ASN A 640 89.89 -21.52 16.20
N PRO A 641 89.02 -22.54 16.44
CA PRO A 641 87.73 -22.64 15.80
C PRO A 641 86.72 -21.55 16.23
N GLN A 642 86.98 -20.93 17.39
CA GLN A 642 86.08 -19.95 17.96
C GLN A 642 86.08 -18.60 17.21
N MET A 643 87.23 -18.16 16.67
CA MET A 643 87.27 -16.88 15.92
C MET A 643 86.61 -16.96 14.54
N ARG A 644 86.71 -18.14 13.88
CA ARG A 644 86.03 -18.33 12.56
C ARG A 644 84.52 -18.52 12.66
N MET A 645 84.08 -19.14 13.80
CA MET A 645 82.64 -19.23 14.09
C MET A 645 82.01 -17.86 14.40
N GLN A 646 82.69 -16.98 15.12
CA GLN A 646 82.28 -15.60 15.36
C GLN A 646 82.25 -14.79 14.08
N GLU A 647 83.19 -14.98 13.18
CA GLU A 647 83.18 -14.25 11.89
C GLU A 647 82.08 -14.74 10.94
N LEU A 648 81.77 -16.03 10.94
CA LEU A 648 80.62 -16.58 10.16
C LEU A 648 79.25 -16.21 10.79
N GLN A 649 79.16 -16.22 12.11
CA GLN A 649 77.96 -15.73 12.79
C GLN A 649 77.77 -14.23 12.59
N GLY A 650 78.87 -13.44 12.58
CA GLY A 650 78.78 -12.00 12.24
C GLY A 650 78.36 -11.73 10.80
N LYS A 651 78.79 -12.56 9.84
CA LYS A 651 78.36 -12.48 8.46
C LYS A 651 76.90 -12.90 8.22
N LEU A 652 76.45 -13.94 8.97
CA LEU A 652 75.06 -14.37 8.96
C LEU A 652 74.11 -13.30 9.59
N SER A 653 74.50 -12.73 10.73
CA SER A 653 73.71 -11.70 11.41
C SER A 653 73.64 -10.40 10.58
N MET A 654 74.74 -10.02 9.92
CA MET A 654 74.73 -8.85 8.99
C MET A 654 73.85 -9.11 7.79
N LYS A 655 73.81 -10.31 7.27
CA LYS A 655 72.97 -10.65 6.10
C LYS A 655 71.47 -10.82 6.49
N GLU A 656 71.18 -11.29 7.69
CA GLU A 656 69.82 -11.26 8.25
C GLU A 656 69.34 -9.84 8.50
N GLN A 657 70.21 -8.95 9.01
CA GLN A 657 69.89 -7.51 9.15
C GLN A 657 69.69 -6.85 7.79
N GLU A 658 70.49 -7.17 6.78
CA GLU A 658 70.30 -6.65 5.41
C GLU A 658 68.96 -7.13 4.81
N LEU A 659 68.55 -8.38 5.07
CA LEU A 659 67.26 -8.94 4.67
C LEU A 659 66.07 -8.31 5.41
N GLN A 660 66.23 -7.99 6.69
CA GLN A 660 65.22 -7.24 7.45
C GLN A 660 65.07 -5.80 6.90
N LEU A 661 66.18 -5.13 6.68
CA LEU A 661 66.19 -3.78 6.12
C LEU A 661 65.59 -3.73 4.71
N ARG A 662 65.81 -4.74 3.87
CA ARG A 662 65.15 -4.85 2.55
C ARG A 662 63.66 -5.13 2.64
N ARG A 663 63.18 -5.91 3.65
CA ARG A 663 61.76 -6.10 3.92
C ARG A 663 61.11 -4.79 4.37
N GLU A 664 61.72 -4.07 5.31
CA GLU A 664 61.23 -2.77 5.75
C GLU A 664 61.21 -1.72 4.61
N LEU A 665 62.23 -1.72 3.73
CA LEU A 665 62.27 -0.87 2.53
C LEU A 665 61.19 -1.24 1.51
N ALA A 666 60.87 -2.52 1.35
CA ALA A 666 59.80 -2.96 0.48
C ALA A 666 58.43 -2.59 1.03
N ASP A 667 58.22 -2.69 2.34
CA ASP A 667 56.98 -2.26 3.00
C ASP A 667 56.84 -0.75 2.98
N LEU A 668 57.91 0.02 3.19
CA LEU A 668 57.92 1.49 3.08
C LEU A 668 57.66 1.95 1.64
N THR A 669 58.20 1.22 0.63
CA THR A 669 57.94 1.53 -0.80
C THR A 669 56.51 1.21 -1.19
N ASN A 670 55.86 0.20 -0.62
CA ASN A 670 54.48 -0.10 -0.82
C ASN A 670 53.57 0.93 -0.12
N GLN A 671 53.90 1.36 1.10
CA GLN A 671 53.20 2.45 1.79
C GLN A 671 53.34 3.80 1.03
N THR A 672 54.55 4.15 0.55
CA THR A 672 54.78 5.36 -0.24
C THR A 672 54.06 5.33 -1.58
N ARG A 673 53.88 4.16 -2.23
CA ARG A 673 53.08 4.02 -3.46
C ARG A 673 51.59 4.16 -3.17
N MET A 674 51.06 3.64 -2.05
CA MET A 674 49.68 3.85 -1.64
C MET A 674 49.41 5.32 -1.36
N THR A 675 50.27 6.00 -0.60
CA THR A 675 50.14 7.43 -0.33
C THR A 675 50.35 8.30 -1.59
N GLN A 676 51.20 7.90 -2.54
CA GLN A 676 51.32 8.58 -3.83
C GLN A 676 50.07 8.38 -4.72
N SER A 677 49.41 7.21 -4.69
CA SER A 677 48.15 7.01 -5.44
C SER A 677 47.01 7.82 -4.81
N GLU A 678 46.98 7.93 -3.48
CA GLU A 678 46.00 8.80 -2.77
C GLU A 678 46.27 10.29 -3.02
N THR A 679 47.53 10.74 -3.01
CA THR A 679 47.87 12.13 -3.30
C THR A 679 47.71 12.46 -4.78
N GLN A 680 47.91 11.54 -5.73
CA GLN A 680 47.60 11.76 -7.14
C GLN A 680 46.10 11.84 -7.41
N SER A 681 45.27 11.07 -6.69
CA SER A 681 43.84 11.20 -6.80
C SER A 681 43.35 12.54 -6.17
N ALA A 682 43.90 12.93 -5.02
CA ALA A 682 43.60 14.22 -4.40
C ALA A 682 44.08 15.42 -5.22
N THR A 683 45.26 15.34 -5.87
CA THR A 683 45.76 16.41 -6.78
C THR A 683 44.99 16.47 -8.09
N ARG A 684 44.48 15.36 -8.61
CA ARG A 684 43.54 15.38 -9.77
C ARG A 684 42.24 16.06 -9.39
N ILE A 685 41.68 15.77 -8.22
CA ILE A 685 40.45 16.43 -7.72
C ILE A 685 40.71 17.94 -7.53
N ALA A 686 41.84 18.31 -6.95
CA ALA A 686 42.21 19.72 -6.72
C ALA A 686 42.52 20.47 -8.05
N SER A 687 43.16 19.82 -9.04
CA SER A 687 43.40 20.44 -10.34
C SER A 687 42.12 20.62 -11.15
N THR A 688 41.19 19.69 -11.05
CA THR A 688 39.85 19.81 -11.68
C THR A 688 39.05 20.95 -11.01
N ALA A 689 39.13 21.09 -9.71
CA ALA A 689 38.51 22.18 -8.97
C ALA A 689 39.13 23.55 -9.27
N MET A 690 40.46 23.64 -9.45
CA MET A 690 41.14 24.87 -9.88
C MET A 690 40.86 25.23 -11.34
N GLN A 691 40.75 24.26 -12.24
CA GLN A 691 40.36 24.53 -13.66
C GLN A 691 38.92 25.03 -13.75
N THR A 692 38.03 24.55 -12.86
CA THR A 692 36.64 25.02 -12.79
C THR A 692 36.58 26.46 -12.23
N ALA A 693 37.37 26.77 -11.20
CA ALA A 693 37.46 28.11 -10.63
C ALA A 693 38.11 29.14 -11.62
N ALA A 694 39.11 28.74 -12.39
CA ALA A 694 39.77 29.59 -13.41
C ALA A 694 38.90 29.88 -14.65
N LYS A 695 37.89 29.02 -14.94
CA LYS A 695 36.89 29.28 -15.99
C LYS A 695 35.79 30.24 -15.51
N GLN A 696 35.51 30.32 -14.23
CA GLN A 696 34.53 31.26 -13.67
C GLN A 696 35.03 32.73 -13.60
N THR A 697 36.34 32.94 -13.60
CA THR A 697 36.93 34.30 -13.55
C THR A 697 37.18 34.94 -14.95
N ARG A 698 36.79 34.27 -16.04
CA ARG A 698 37.08 34.73 -17.40
C ARG A 698 35.87 35.13 -18.24
N ASN A 699 34.75 35.49 -17.64
CA ASN A 699 33.64 36.15 -18.34
C ASN A 699 33.10 37.34 -17.52
N PRO A 700 33.61 38.56 -17.72
CA PRO A 700 32.90 39.78 -17.43
C PRO A 700 32.30 40.29 -18.77
N GLN A 701 31.03 40.01 -19.03
CA GLN A 701 30.11 40.92 -19.73
C GLN A 701 28.74 40.27 -19.86
#